data_ec2b1bf2828e305c8fdeb7ff636cf424
#
_entry.id   ec2b1bf2828e305c8fdeb7ff636cf424
#
_cell.length_a   1.000
_cell.length_b   1.000
_cell.length_c   1.000
_cell.angle_alpha   90.00
_cell.angle_beta   90.00
_cell.angle_gamma   90.00
#
_symmetry.space_group_name_H-M   'P 1'
#
loop_
_entity.id
_entity.type
_entity.pdbx_description
1 polymer ?
#
loop_
_entity_poly.entity_id
_entity_poly.type
_entity_poly.pdbx_seq_one_letter_code
_entity_poly.pdbx_strand_id
1 'polypeptide(L)'
;MVFRLSPGDVAGFKFLFSLAIMYAIMSALVYSIVHMKFIKPLAIDAPLDRFSEARAVEHVRVLVQDGRQEGRPGLREAAKYIKAQLELIEDRAGSNIRIEIEESVVNGSFNMVFLGHSISLGYRNHTNIIMRMSSKDSKDADSSVLINGHFDSPLGSPGAGDCGTCVASMLELARLIVDSGWIPPRPIIFLFNGAEELFMLGAHGFMKTYKWRDSIGASINVEASGTGGLDLVCQSGPGAWPSLIYAQAAIYPMAHSAAQDVFPVIPGDTDYRMFSQDYGSIPSLDIIFLLGGYYYHTSYDTLDKLLPGSMQARGDNLLSILKAFTNSSKLRTAQEREALRASSDDYRDEQAVFFDYLSWFMIFYSRRVAVVLHSIPIAIFLLMPFLLHFLELGLRSWFAMFCDFVKGLLLHAAGIILAIVFPVIFSIMRLFFSSCAMNWFAHPYLAFMMFIPCSLVGLLIPRTVWSCFPLSQDVSVLKKSKEVLSDEAWFWGAFGFYACLTLAYLVAGLGGGFLTFSVSAFMLLAWISFNAYIKSYHHQSLWSTVIYVVPLIPCILYSVYFGGFLVQFLIEKMGMMGAAPPPYGFYIADGVVAAIIGVVTGWCVGPLIPICGRWLARSSIIQFLLHISVLALALSSQFFPYSNTAPKRVVFQHTVVTTDANRILDSSYDFSIVDSNSLLFVFKYAPEVAKDLHVGTDFSFKTANMSHRETWMALFPVSHLFSRSLKFPASSDDIIKEYRYFPHLSNYKPHTISSKGSRKVYLELSLG
;
A
#
# COMPACT_ATOMS: atom_id res chain seq x y z
N MET A 1 8.64 47.04 -3.75
CA MET A 1 9.72 46.85 -2.77
C MET A 1 10.84 46.11 -3.46
N VAL A 2 11.97 46.79 -3.80
CA VAL A 2 13.09 46.10 -4.45
C VAL A 2 13.85 45.33 -3.38
N PHE A 3 13.72 44.01 -3.39
CA PHE A 3 14.47 43.15 -2.49
C PHE A 3 15.96 43.23 -2.79
N ARG A 4 16.74 43.96 -2.01
CA ARG A 4 18.20 43.85 -2.02
C ARG A 4 18.60 42.56 -1.32
N LEU A 5 18.89 41.54 -2.12
CA LEU A 5 19.40 40.26 -1.59
C LEU A 5 20.83 40.46 -1.05
N SER A 6 21.08 39.97 0.16
CA SER A 6 22.45 39.89 0.69
C SER A 6 23.27 38.82 -0.05
N PRO A 7 24.61 38.89 -0.04
CA PRO A 7 25.46 37.82 -0.62
C PRO A 7 25.12 36.42 -0.07
N GLY A 8 24.73 36.36 1.20
CA GLY A 8 24.29 35.11 1.83
C GLY A 8 22.94 34.61 1.32
N ASP A 9 22.00 35.51 0.99
CA ASP A 9 20.73 35.10 0.36
C ASP A 9 20.97 34.56 -1.05
N VAL A 10 21.85 35.18 -1.82
CA VAL A 10 22.23 34.70 -3.17
C VAL A 10 22.83 33.28 -3.08
N ALA A 11 23.72 33.02 -2.11
CA ALA A 11 24.29 31.69 -1.88
C ALA A 11 23.19 30.67 -1.46
N GLY A 12 22.28 31.08 -0.59
CA GLY A 12 21.14 30.26 -0.16
C GLY A 12 20.22 29.89 -1.32
N PHE A 13 19.86 30.84 -2.19
CA PHE A 13 19.06 30.56 -3.39
C PHE A 13 19.78 29.65 -4.37
N LYS A 14 21.09 29.87 -4.64
CA LYS A 14 21.87 28.95 -5.49
C LYS A 14 21.84 27.54 -4.95
N PHE A 15 22.00 27.40 -3.64
CA PHE A 15 21.95 26.09 -2.99
C PHE A 15 20.54 25.45 -3.05
N LEU A 16 19.48 26.22 -2.77
CA LEU A 16 18.09 25.76 -2.89
C LEU A 16 17.78 25.23 -4.30
N PHE A 17 18.14 25.99 -5.34
CA PHE A 17 17.91 25.57 -6.72
C PHE A 17 18.76 24.35 -7.11
N SER A 18 20.01 24.25 -6.62
CA SER A 18 20.83 23.05 -6.84
C SER A 18 20.23 21.82 -6.22
N LEU A 19 19.70 21.91 -5.00
CA LEU A 19 18.95 20.82 -4.36
C LEU A 19 17.68 20.50 -5.13
N ALA A 20 16.91 21.48 -5.56
CA ALA A 20 15.70 21.26 -6.35
C ALA A 20 15.99 20.50 -7.65
N ILE A 21 17.09 20.85 -8.37
CA ILE A 21 17.54 20.11 -9.55
C ILE A 21 17.93 18.68 -9.19
N MET A 22 18.68 18.48 -8.10
CA MET A 22 19.05 17.14 -7.63
C MET A 22 17.81 16.28 -7.37
N TYR A 23 16.83 16.81 -6.64
CA TYR A 23 15.57 16.10 -6.38
C TYR A 23 14.76 15.85 -7.64
N ALA A 24 14.74 16.79 -8.60
CA ALA A 24 14.06 16.61 -9.88
C ALA A 24 14.67 15.45 -10.69
N ILE A 25 16.00 15.35 -10.73
CA ILE A 25 16.72 14.24 -11.40
C ILE A 25 16.41 12.92 -10.70
N MET A 26 16.46 12.88 -9.35
CA MET A 26 16.11 11.68 -8.58
C MET A 26 14.67 11.28 -8.82
N SER A 27 13.74 12.23 -8.83
CA SER A 27 12.31 11.96 -9.09
C SER A 27 12.06 11.43 -10.50
N ALA A 28 12.79 11.94 -11.51
CA ALA A 28 12.70 11.43 -12.88
C ALA A 28 13.20 9.97 -12.99
N LEU A 29 14.31 9.66 -12.30
CA LEU A 29 14.82 8.28 -12.21
C LEU A 29 13.79 7.37 -11.50
N VAL A 30 13.30 7.79 -10.35
CA VAL A 30 12.30 7.05 -9.57
C VAL A 30 11.02 6.83 -10.37
N TYR A 31 10.53 7.86 -11.07
CA TYR A 31 9.38 7.72 -11.96
C TYR A 31 9.60 6.64 -13.02
N SER A 32 10.79 6.61 -13.62
CA SER A 32 11.14 5.60 -14.63
C SER A 32 11.16 4.17 -14.06
N ILE A 33 11.60 4.02 -12.79
CA ILE A 33 11.63 2.73 -12.11
C ILE A 33 10.21 2.29 -11.73
N VAL A 34 9.47 3.14 -11.05
CA VAL A 34 8.12 2.83 -10.56
C VAL A 34 7.16 2.51 -11.72
N HIS A 35 7.29 3.23 -12.85
CA HIS A 35 6.50 2.97 -14.06
C HIS A 35 7.15 1.99 -15.03
N MET A 36 8.12 1.22 -14.59
CA MET A 36 8.73 0.08 -15.31
C MET A 36 9.21 0.42 -16.74
N LYS A 37 9.72 1.64 -16.97
CA LYS A 37 10.14 2.08 -18.31
C LYS A 37 11.30 1.27 -18.88
N PHE A 38 12.00 0.49 -18.06
CA PHE A 38 13.10 -0.40 -18.43
C PHE A 38 12.66 -1.84 -18.69
N ILE A 39 11.39 -2.23 -18.40
CA ILE A 39 10.85 -3.56 -18.66
C ILE A 39 10.17 -3.54 -20.02
N LYS A 40 10.61 -4.43 -20.90
CA LYS A 40 10.03 -4.58 -22.25
C LYS A 40 9.07 -5.78 -22.26
N PRO A 41 7.75 -5.55 -22.44
CA PRO A 41 6.80 -6.63 -22.63
C PRO A 41 7.17 -7.50 -23.84
N LEU A 42 7.08 -8.82 -23.70
CA LEU A 42 7.28 -9.73 -24.80
C LEU A 42 5.99 -9.91 -25.59
N ALA A 43 6.16 -9.99 -26.93
CA ALA A 43 5.08 -10.16 -27.88
C ALA A 43 4.52 -11.60 -27.86
N ILE A 44 3.41 -11.83 -28.56
CA ILE A 44 2.70 -13.11 -28.58
C ILE A 44 3.53 -14.24 -29.22
N ASP A 45 4.40 -13.89 -30.16
CA ASP A 45 5.32 -14.77 -30.87
C ASP A 45 6.66 -15.00 -30.17
N ALA A 46 6.81 -14.49 -28.94
CA ALA A 46 8.00 -14.71 -28.11
C ALA A 46 8.27 -16.22 -27.92
N PRO A 47 9.54 -16.61 -27.70
CA PRO A 47 9.90 -18.02 -27.46
C PRO A 47 9.04 -18.69 -26.41
N LEU A 48 8.69 -19.95 -26.58
CA LEU A 48 7.78 -20.69 -25.69
C LEU A 48 8.39 -20.94 -24.29
N ASP A 49 9.71 -20.91 -24.18
CA ASP A 49 10.45 -20.99 -22.90
C ASP A 49 10.58 -19.67 -22.15
N ARG A 50 9.86 -18.63 -22.61
CA ARG A 50 9.79 -17.31 -21.97
C ARG A 50 8.35 -16.96 -21.63
N PHE A 51 8.17 -16.28 -20.49
CA PHE A 51 6.89 -15.65 -20.19
C PHE A 51 6.61 -14.54 -21.21
N SER A 52 5.37 -14.43 -21.67
CA SER A 52 4.95 -13.36 -22.57
C SER A 52 3.76 -12.60 -21.99
N GLU A 53 3.95 -11.31 -21.74
CA GLU A 53 2.85 -10.45 -21.35
C GLU A 53 1.73 -10.44 -22.37
N ALA A 54 2.06 -10.43 -23.68
CA ALA A 54 1.03 -10.40 -24.70
C ALA A 54 0.14 -11.67 -24.70
N ARG A 55 0.73 -12.87 -24.46
CA ARG A 55 -0.07 -14.09 -24.29
C ARG A 55 -0.94 -14.05 -23.03
N ALA A 56 -0.39 -13.56 -21.93
CA ALA A 56 -1.16 -13.39 -20.69
C ALA A 56 -2.32 -12.39 -20.87
N VAL A 57 -2.10 -11.28 -21.57
CA VAL A 57 -3.13 -10.28 -21.87
C VAL A 57 -4.29 -10.86 -22.70
N GLU A 58 -4.04 -11.84 -23.58
CA GLU A 58 -5.13 -12.53 -24.29
C GLU A 58 -6.04 -13.32 -23.34
N HIS A 59 -5.50 -13.92 -22.29
CA HIS A 59 -6.33 -14.55 -21.26
C HIS A 59 -7.18 -13.49 -20.52
N VAL A 60 -6.60 -12.34 -20.15
CA VAL A 60 -7.38 -11.25 -19.55
C VAL A 60 -8.49 -10.81 -20.50
N ARG A 61 -8.23 -10.65 -21.78
CA ARG A 61 -9.21 -10.24 -22.81
C ARG A 61 -10.44 -11.13 -22.81
N VAL A 62 -10.25 -12.43 -22.66
CA VAL A 62 -11.37 -13.40 -22.61
C VAL A 62 -12.10 -13.29 -21.27
N LEU A 63 -11.38 -13.22 -20.19
CA LEU A 63 -11.97 -13.18 -18.83
C LEU A 63 -12.84 -11.95 -18.57
N VAL A 64 -12.55 -10.80 -19.19
CA VAL A 64 -13.30 -9.55 -18.94
C VAL A 64 -14.50 -9.33 -19.86
N GLN A 65 -14.81 -10.28 -20.78
CA GLN A 65 -15.93 -10.12 -21.70
C GLN A 65 -17.27 -10.07 -20.99
N ASP A 66 -17.43 -10.92 -19.96
CA ASP A 66 -18.62 -10.98 -19.15
C ASP A 66 -18.28 -10.74 -17.68
N GLY A 67 -19.21 -10.16 -16.92
CA GLY A 67 -19.01 -9.90 -15.50
C GLY A 67 -18.84 -11.19 -14.72
N ARG A 68 -17.72 -11.31 -13.99
CA ARG A 68 -17.36 -12.48 -13.19
C ARG A 68 -17.81 -12.38 -11.72
N GLN A 69 -18.79 -11.53 -11.43
CA GLN A 69 -19.34 -11.41 -10.09
C GLN A 69 -20.09 -12.68 -9.70
N GLU A 70 -20.06 -12.99 -8.40
CA GLU A 70 -20.83 -14.11 -7.84
C GLU A 70 -22.32 -14.05 -8.24
N GLY A 71 -22.86 -15.21 -8.63
CA GLY A 71 -24.23 -15.34 -9.12
C GLY A 71 -24.44 -14.99 -10.59
N ARG A 72 -23.45 -14.46 -11.31
CA ARG A 72 -23.55 -14.15 -12.75
C ARG A 72 -23.09 -15.31 -13.63
N PRO A 73 -23.66 -15.42 -14.85
CA PRO A 73 -23.21 -16.42 -15.84
C PRO A 73 -21.72 -16.32 -16.19
N GLY A 74 -21.16 -15.10 -16.29
CA GLY A 74 -19.77 -14.85 -16.64
C GLY A 74 -18.78 -15.52 -15.70
N LEU A 75 -19.10 -15.67 -14.40
CA LEU A 75 -18.27 -16.42 -13.46
C LEU A 75 -18.12 -17.89 -13.85
N ARG A 76 -19.23 -18.54 -14.25
CA ARG A 76 -19.20 -19.94 -14.70
C ARG A 76 -18.48 -20.13 -16.03
N GLU A 77 -18.63 -19.18 -16.94
CA GLU A 77 -17.90 -19.21 -18.20
C GLU A 77 -16.39 -18.99 -17.98
N ALA A 78 -15.99 -18.13 -17.04
CA ALA A 78 -14.61 -17.97 -16.65
C ALA A 78 -14.03 -19.28 -16.05
N ALA A 79 -14.75 -19.97 -15.16
CA ALA A 79 -14.33 -21.26 -14.61
C ALA A 79 -14.14 -22.31 -15.71
N LYS A 80 -15.08 -22.42 -16.68
CA LYS A 80 -14.97 -23.31 -17.84
C LYS A 80 -13.78 -22.96 -18.70
N TYR A 81 -13.57 -21.67 -18.97
CA TYR A 81 -12.43 -21.18 -19.75
C TYR A 81 -11.10 -21.57 -19.10
N ILE A 82 -10.95 -21.29 -17.78
CA ILE A 82 -9.74 -21.65 -17.03
C ILE A 82 -9.49 -23.15 -17.14
N LYS A 83 -10.51 -23.98 -16.87
CA LYS A 83 -10.39 -25.44 -16.97
C LYS A 83 -9.97 -25.89 -18.34
N ALA A 84 -10.59 -25.38 -19.41
CA ALA A 84 -10.25 -25.70 -20.77
C ALA A 84 -8.79 -25.31 -21.13
N GLN A 85 -8.30 -24.18 -20.65
CA GLN A 85 -6.91 -23.78 -20.83
C GLN A 85 -5.93 -24.71 -20.10
N LEU A 86 -6.29 -25.15 -18.90
CA LEU A 86 -5.47 -26.13 -18.14
C LEU A 86 -5.44 -27.49 -18.83
N GLU A 87 -6.57 -27.97 -19.38
CA GLU A 87 -6.65 -29.21 -20.16
C GLU A 87 -5.76 -29.14 -21.43
N LEU A 88 -5.76 -27.99 -22.14
CA LEU A 88 -4.84 -27.76 -23.26
C LEU A 88 -3.35 -27.77 -22.85
N ILE A 89 -3.04 -27.34 -21.63
CA ILE A 89 -1.68 -27.40 -21.08
C ILE A 89 -1.33 -28.85 -20.72
N GLU A 90 -2.27 -29.59 -20.13
CA GLU A 90 -2.11 -31.01 -19.82
C GLU A 90 -1.82 -31.85 -21.08
N ASP A 91 -2.58 -31.64 -22.17
CA ASP A 91 -2.40 -32.33 -23.46
C ASP A 91 -1.00 -32.13 -24.06
N ARG A 92 -0.34 -31.01 -23.70
CA ARG A 92 1.02 -30.67 -24.17
C ARG A 92 2.11 -31.16 -23.24
N ALA A 93 1.74 -31.66 -22.05
CA ALA A 93 2.71 -32.08 -21.05
C ALA A 93 3.49 -33.34 -21.52
N GLY A 94 4.79 -33.29 -21.35
CA GLY A 94 5.65 -34.43 -21.62
C GLY A 94 5.43 -35.55 -20.61
N SER A 95 5.80 -36.77 -20.96
CA SER A 95 5.60 -37.98 -20.15
C SER A 95 6.23 -37.96 -18.75
N ASN A 96 7.12 -37.02 -18.49
CA ASN A 96 7.82 -36.87 -17.21
C ASN A 96 7.08 -35.96 -16.21
N ILE A 97 6.03 -35.25 -16.65
CA ILE A 97 5.20 -34.40 -15.83
C ILE A 97 3.82 -35.03 -15.69
N ARG A 98 3.33 -35.13 -14.45
CA ARG A 98 1.97 -35.54 -14.13
C ARG A 98 1.15 -34.31 -13.81
N ILE A 99 0.05 -34.09 -14.49
CA ILE A 99 -0.91 -33.02 -14.27
C ILE A 99 -2.22 -33.63 -13.80
N GLU A 100 -2.85 -33.04 -12.80
CA GLU A 100 -4.16 -33.41 -12.29
C GLU A 100 -5.00 -32.14 -12.19
N ILE A 101 -6.15 -32.11 -12.88
CA ILE A 101 -7.08 -30.99 -12.88
C ILE A 101 -8.33 -31.38 -12.14
N GLU A 102 -8.77 -30.53 -11.21
CA GLU A 102 -9.95 -30.75 -10.37
C GLU A 102 -10.81 -29.50 -10.36
N GLU A 103 -12.10 -29.67 -10.58
CA GLU A 103 -13.12 -28.66 -10.28
C GLU A 103 -13.76 -28.99 -8.94
N SER A 104 -13.52 -28.15 -7.94
CA SER A 104 -13.95 -28.39 -6.56
C SER A 104 -15.06 -27.41 -6.17
N VAL A 105 -16.21 -27.96 -5.79
CA VAL A 105 -17.32 -27.16 -5.27
C VAL A 105 -17.29 -27.18 -3.76
N VAL A 106 -17.17 -26.00 -3.17
CA VAL A 106 -16.98 -25.83 -1.73
C VAL A 106 -18.19 -25.21 -1.04
N ASN A 107 -18.40 -25.66 0.20
CA ASN A 107 -19.46 -25.21 1.09
C ASN A 107 -18.88 -25.01 2.48
N GLY A 108 -19.39 -24.08 3.25
CA GLY A 108 -18.89 -23.91 4.62
C GLY A 108 -19.48 -22.73 5.36
N SER A 109 -18.95 -22.55 6.56
CA SER A 109 -19.21 -21.37 7.38
C SER A 109 -18.03 -21.11 8.31
N PHE A 110 -17.77 -19.85 8.61
CA PHE A 110 -16.73 -19.43 9.54
C PHE A 110 -17.02 -18.04 10.11
N ASN A 111 -16.32 -17.71 11.17
CA ASN A 111 -16.34 -16.38 11.75
C ASN A 111 -14.99 -15.73 11.54
N MET A 112 -15.01 -14.44 11.21
CA MET A 112 -13.82 -13.64 11.10
C MET A 112 -14.00 -12.27 11.75
N VAL A 113 -12.91 -11.62 12.12
CA VAL A 113 -12.91 -10.22 12.51
C VAL A 113 -12.41 -9.40 11.33
N PHE A 114 -13.22 -8.46 10.87
CA PHE A 114 -12.87 -7.54 9.80
C PHE A 114 -13.19 -6.11 10.24
N LEU A 115 -12.20 -5.22 10.17
CA LEU A 115 -12.31 -3.83 10.63
C LEU A 115 -12.87 -3.69 12.07
N GLY A 116 -12.50 -4.60 12.95
CA GLY A 116 -12.98 -4.61 14.33
C GLY A 116 -14.39 -5.16 14.53
N HIS A 117 -15.07 -5.62 13.47
CA HIS A 117 -16.38 -6.24 13.52
C HIS A 117 -16.27 -7.76 13.39
N SER A 118 -16.98 -8.50 14.27
CA SER A 118 -17.11 -9.94 14.12
C SER A 118 -18.19 -10.25 13.09
N ILE A 119 -17.81 -10.93 12.02
CA ILE A 119 -18.67 -11.30 10.91
C ILE A 119 -18.80 -12.82 10.87
N SER A 120 -20.05 -13.33 10.78
CA SER A 120 -20.34 -14.75 10.57
C SER A 120 -20.73 -14.95 9.11
N LEU A 121 -19.99 -15.79 8.41
CA LEU A 121 -20.15 -16.07 6.99
C LEU A 121 -20.62 -17.50 6.80
N GLY A 122 -21.58 -17.71 5.91
CA GLY A 122 -22.03 -19.02 5.46
C GLY A 122 -22.17 -19.00 3.94
N TYR A 123 -21.70 -20.06 3.27
CA TYR A 123 -21.66 -20.10 1.81
C TYR A 123 -21.93 -21.53 1.28
N ARG A 124 -22.41 -21.57 0.03
CA ARG A 124 -22.68 -22.83 -0.71
C ARG A 124 -22.35 -22.65 -2.18
N ASN A 125 -21.87 -23.77 -2.79
CA ASN A 125 -21.67 -23.94 -4.23
C ASN A 125 -20.68 -22.93 -4.86
N HIS A 126 -19.64 -22.51 -4.12
CA HIS A 126 -18.55 -21.77 -4.73
C HIS A 126 -17.58 -22.74 -5.41
N THR A 127 -17.10 -22.36 -6.57
CA THR A 127 -16.24 -23.20 -7.42
C THR A 127 -14.80 -22.76 -7.34
N ASN A 128 -13.90 -23.72 -7.13
CA ASN A 128 -12.47 -23.58 -7.29
C ASN A 128 -12.00 -24.46 -8.43
N ILE A 129 -11.08 -23.97 -9.26
CA ILE A 129 -10.37 -24.79 -10.26
C ILE A 129 -8.95 -25.01 -9.76
N ILE A 130 -8.55 -26.26 -9.70
CA ILE A 130 -7.27 -26.64 -9.11
C ILE A 130 -6.48 -27.47 -10.15
N MET A 131 -5.22 -27.14 -10.33
CA MET A 131 -4.28 -27.96 -11.10
C MET A 131 -3.08 -28.31 -10.23
N ARG A 132 -2.79 -29.60 -10.08
CA ARG A 132 -1.56 -30.07 -9.45
C ARG A 132 -0.61 -30.57 -10.51
N MET A 133 0.57 -29.98 -10.57
CA MET A 133 1.65 -30.34 -11.48
C MET A 133 2.82 -30.94 -10.68
N SER A 134 3.28 -32.13 -11.05
CA SER A 134 4.35 -32.83 -10.34
C SER A 134 5.23 -33.64 -11.28
N SER A 135 6.43 -33.98 -10.84
CA SER A 135 7.23 -35.00 -11.51
C SER A 135 6.50 -36.35 -11.47
N LYS A 136 6.69 -37.19 -12.46
CA LYS A 136 6.13 -38.56 -12.51
C LYS A 136 6.53 -39.37 -11.28
N ASP A 137 7.75 -39.17 -10.77
CA ASP A 137 8.28 -39.89 -9.60
C ASP A 137 7.86 -39.31 -8.26
N SER A 138 7.15 -38.20 -8.26
CA SER A 138 6.69 -37.51 -7.05
C SER A 138 5.58 -38.28 -6.37
N LYS A 139 5.62 -38.32 -5.02
CA LYS A 139 4.59 -38.94 -4.19
C LYS A 139 3.51 -37.92 -3.82
N ASP A 140 2.31 -38.38 -3.53
CA ASP A 140 1.20 -37.51 -3.10
C ASP A 140 1.48 -36.81 -1.77
N ALA A 141 2.29 -37.42 -0.90
CA ALA A 141 2.70 -36.86 0.39
C ALA A 141 3.89 -35.88 0.31
N ASP A 142 4.50 -35.70 -0.87
CA ASP A 142 5.61 -34.75 -1.02
C ASP A 142 5.14 -33.32 -0.75
N SER A 143 5.97 -32.56 0.00
CA SER A 143 5.66 -31.16 0.26
C SER A 143 5.57 -30.36 -1.03
N SER A 144 4.53 -29.54 -1.16
CA SER A 144 4.16 -28.78 -2.37
C SER A 144 4.20 -27.28 -2.17
N VAL A 145 4.24 -26.54 -3.28
CA VAL A 145 4.09 -25.10 -3.31
C VAL A 145 2.74 -24.74 -3.92
N LEU A 146 1.95 -23.95 -3.20
CA LEU A 146 0.68 -23.41 -3.67
C LEU A 146 0.92 -22.05 -4.34
N ILE A 147 0.34 -21.82 -5.50
CA ILE A 147 0.17 -20.50 -6.11
C ILE A 147 -1.32 -20.25 -6.28
N ASN A 148 -1.79 -19.12 -5.81
CA ASN A 148 -3.19 -18.76 -5.75
C ASN A 148 -3.47 -17.43 -6.42
N GLY A 149 -4.65 -17.32 -7.03
CA GLY A 149 -5.23 -16.09 -7.54
C GLY A 149 -6.70 -16.30 -7.85
N HIS A 150 -7.55 -15.34 -7.47
CA HIS A 150 -8.99 -15.47 -7.62
C HIS A 150 -9.47 -15.12 -9.04
N PHE A 151 -10.55 -15.77 -9.48
CA PHE A 151 -11.12 -15.54 -10.80
C PHE A 151 -12.47 -14.82 -10.79
N ASP A 152 -13.09 -14.62 -9.64
CA ASP A 152 -14.23 -13.71 -9.51
C ASP A 152 -13.78 -12.25 -9.66
N SER A 153 -14.72 -11.34 -9.75
CA SER A 153 -14.44 -9.91 -9.87
C SER A 153 -15.34 -9.10 -8.94
N PRO A 154 -14.91 -7.90 -8.53
CA PRO A 154 -15.69 -7.03 -7.66
C PRO A 154 -17.06 -6.66 -8.27
N LEU A 155 -18.02 -6.34 -7.41
CA LEU A 155 -19.35 -5.90 -7.86
C LEU A 155 -19.24 -4.68 -8.77
N GLY A 156 -19.78 -4.81 -10.00
CA GLY A 156 -19.78 -3.74 -10.99
C GLY A 156 -18.46 -3.48 -11.71
N SER A 157 -17.43 -4.30 -11.46
CA SER A 157 -16.13 -4.23 -12.12
C SER A 157 -15.94 -5.36 -13.14
N PRO A 158 -15.36 -5.12 -14.33
CA PRO A 158 -14.90 -6.17 -15.21
C PRO A 158 -13.74 -6.99 -14.64
N GLY A 159 -12.97 -6.40 -13.70
CA GLY A 159 -11.87 -7.06 -13.02
C GLY A 159 -10.69 -7.40 -13.93
N ALA A 160 -10.26 -6.49 -14.80
CA ALA A 160 -9.09 -6.75 -15.64
C ALA A 160 -7.81 -6.81 -14.81
N GLY A 161 -7.59 -5.83 -13.95
CA GLY A 161 -6.53 -5.82 -12.95
C GLY A 161 -6.83 -6.85 -11.86
N ASP A 162 -7.99 -6.74 -11.26
CA ASP A 162 -8.44 -7.43 -10.06
C ASP A 162 -9.51 -8.52 -10.35
N CYS A 163 -9.20 -9.83 -10.44
CA CYS A 163 -7.85 -10.39 -10.51
C CYS A 163 -7.64 -11.12 -11.85
N GLY A 164 -8.13 -10.51 -12.97
CA GLY A 164 -7.91 -11.03 -14.31
C GLY A 164 -6.42 -11.21 -14.62
N THR A 165 -5.58 -10.25 -14.18
CA THR A 165 -4.12 -10.33 -14.33
C THR A 165 -3.51 -11.48 -13.54
N CYS A 166 -4.06 -11.82 -12.36
CA CYS A 166 -3.57 -12.91 -11.52
C CYS A 166 -3.79 -14.25 -12.21
N VAL A 167 -5.04 -14.51 -12.62
CA VAL A 167 -5.42 -15.74 -13.35
C VAL A 167 -4.61 -15.88 -14.63
N ALA A 168 -4.53 -14.82 -15.43
CA ALA A 168 -3.80 -14.82 -16.69
C ALA A 168 -2.30 -15.07 -16.51
N SER A 169 -1.69 -14.46 -15.49
CA SER A 169 -0.28 -14.71 -15.16
C SER A 169 -0.04 -16.15 -14.75
N MET A 170 -0.96 -16.74 -13.99
CA MET A 170 -0.86 -18.14 -13.56
C MET A 170 -1.06 -19.13 -14.72
N LEU A 171 -1.99 -18.84 -15.65
CA LEU A 171 -2.19 -19.67 -16.86
C LEU A 171 -0.95 -19.64 -17.76
N GLU A 172 -0.40 -18.46 -18.03
CA GLU A 172 0.81 -18.33 -18.85
C GLU A 172 2.04 -18.94 -18.13
N LEU A 173 2.11 -18.85 -16.80
CA LEU A 173 3.15 -19.52 -16.00
C LEU A 173 3.04 -21.05 -16.09
N ALA A 174 1.84 -21.60 -15.98
CA ALA A 174 1.60 -23.03 -16.10
C ALA A 174 1.99 -23.54 -17.49
N ARG A 175 1.59 -22.81 -18.57
CA ARG A 175 2.03 -23.09 -19.93
C ARG A 175 3.56 -23.07 -20.05
N LEU A 176 4.19 -22.01 -19.51
CA LEU A 176 5.63 -21.82 -19.56
C LEU A 176 6.39 -22.97 -18.90
N ILE A 177 5.93 -23.48 -17.77
CA ILE A 177 6.56 -24.61 -17.07
C ILE A 177 6.57 -25.84 -17.99
N VAL A 178 5.43 -26.16 -18.61
CA VAL A 178 5.31 -27.30 -19.50
C VAL A 178 6.17 -27.13 -20.78
N ASP A 179 6.06 -26.00 -21.44
CA ASP A 179 6.73 -25.74 -22.71
C ASP A 179 8.24 -25.54 -22.57
N SER A 180 8.72 -25.07 -21.41
CA SER A 180 10.16 -24.97 -21.14
C SER A 180 10.82 -26.32 -20.85
N GLY A 181 10.02 -27.37 -20.62
CA GLY A 181 10.54 -28.70 -20.23
C GLY A 181 11.12 -28.74 -18.79
N TRP A 182 10.90 -27.70 -17.99
CA TRP A 182 11.34 -27.72 -16.61
C TRP A 182 10.45 -28.62 -15.77
N ILE A 183 11.03 -29.63 -15.15
CA ILE A 183 10.34 -30.55 -14.24
C ILE A 183 10.49 -30.04 -12.82
N PRO A 184 9.40 -29.66 -12.13
CA PRO A 184 9.48 -29.16 -10.77
C PRO A 184 9.94 -30.26 -9.80
N PRO A 185 10.96 -30.01 -8.95
CA PRO A 185 11.46 -31.00 -7.99
C PRO A 185 10.46 -31.30 -6.85
N ARG A 186 9.48 -30.43 -6.63
CA ARG A 186 8.37 -30.59 -5.71
C ARG A 186 7.05 -30.22 -6.42
N PRO A 187 5.92 -30.84 -6.04
CA PRO A 187 4.63 -30.53 -6.66
C PRO A 187 4.28 -29.05 -6.55
N ILE A 188 3.66 -28.51 -7.60
CA ILE A 188 3.11 -27.16 -7.64
C ILE A 188 1.60 -27.30 -7.75
N ILE A 189 0.88 -26.58 -6.92
CA ILE A 189 -0.59 -26.51 -6.92
C ILE A 189 -0.98 -25.13 -7.39
N PHE A 190 -1.69 -25.03 -8.50
CA PHE A 190 -2.33 -23.81 -8.99
C PHE A 190 -3.77 -23.82 -8.49
N LEU A 191 -4.12 -22.83 -7.70
CA LEU A 191 -5.48 -22.63 -7.21
C LEU A 191 -6.06 -21.37 -7.84
N PHE A 192 -7.08 -21.54 -8.65
CA PHE A 192 -7.93 -20.49 -9.15
C PHE A 192 -9.21 -20.54 -8.31
N ASN A 193 -9.31 -19.68 -7.30
CA ASN A 193 -10.44 -19.69 -6.39
C ASN A 193 -11.53 -18.69 -6.80
N GLY A 194 -12.76 -19.00 -6.46
CA GLY A 194 -13.89 -18.09 -6.60
C GLY A 194 -14.29 -17.48 -5.27
N ALA A 195 -15.12 -16.44 -5.33
CA ALA A 195 -15.69 -15.76 -4.17
C ALA A 195 -14.65 -15.21 -3.17
N GLU A 196 -13.54 -14.72 -3.68
CA GLU A 196 -12.58 -13.95 -2.88
C GLU A 196 -13.20 -12.63 -2.44
N GLU A 197 -13.81 -11.91 -3.37
CA GLU A 197 -14.48 -10.62 -3.19
C GLU A 197 -15.65 -10.64 -2.19
N LEU A 198 -16.11 -11.83 -1.84
CA LEU A 198 -17.09 -12.08 -0.79
C LEU A 198 -16.45 -12.62 0.50
N PHE A 199 -15.30 -12.11 0.89
CA PHE A 199 -14.54 -12.49 2.08
C PHE A 199 -13.83 -13.85 1.98
N MET A 200 -13.12 -14.08 0.85
CA MET A 200 -12.20 -15.24 0.69
C MET A 200 -12.87 -16.61 0.84
N LEU A 201 -14.13 -16.75 0.41
CA LEU A 201 -14.94 -17.97 0.67
C LEU A 201 -14.35 -19.19 -0.03
N GLY A 202 -13.85 -19.04 -1.26
CA GLY A 202 -13.24 -20.11 -2.03
C GLY A 202 -11.95 -20.64 -1.40
N ALA A 203 -11.08 -19.73 -0.96
CA ALA A 203 -9.83 -20.08 -0.27
C ALA A 203 -10.11 -20.77 1.08
N HIS A 204 -11.10 -20.29 1.86
CA HIS A 204 -11.53 -20.97 3.07
C HIS A 204 -12.02 -22.40 2.76
N GLY A 205 -12.87 -22.56 1.75
CA GLY A 205 -13.38 -23.87 1.34
C GLY A 205 -12.27 -24.82 0.91
N PHE A 206 -11.30 -24.32 0.14
CA PHE A 206 -10.11 -25.08 -0.24
C PHE A 206 -9.34 -25.57 0.98
N MET A 207 -9.02 -24.70 1.92
CA MET A 207 -8.29 -25.07 3.13
C MET A 207 -9.04 -26.07 4.01
N LYS A 208 -10.37 -26.15 3.90
CA LYS A 208 -11.19 -27.13 4.66
C LYS A 208 -11.30 -28.48 3.97
N THR A 209 -11.35 -28.54 2.64
CA THR A 209 -11.79 -29.73 1.90
C THR A 209 -10.74 -30.35 1.00
N TYR A 210 -9.69 -29.61 0.62
CA TYR A 210 -8.70 -30.10 -0.32
C TYR A 210 -7.89 -31.28 0.22
N LYS A 211 -7.84 -32.33 -0.54
CA LYS A 211 -7.28 -33.65 -0.13
C LYS A 211 -5.78 -33.59 0.22
N TRP A 212 -5.00 -32.70 -0.41
CA TRP A 212 -3.56 -32.56 -0.18
C TRP A 212 -3.16 -31.27 0.54
N ARG A 213 -4.10 -30.61 1.21
CA ARG A 213 -3.83 -29.35 1.94
C ARG A 213 -2.65 -29.46 2.91
N ASP A 214 -2.52 -30.63 3.58
CA ASP A 214 -1.46 -30.86 4.56
C ASP A 214 -0.07 -31.04 3.94
N SER A 215 0.02 -31.30 2.61
CA SER A 215 1.27 -31.31 1.88
C SER A 215 1.77 -29.92 1.50
N ILE A 216 0.91 -28.88 1.57
CA ILE A 216 1.31 -27.53 1.17
C ILE A 216 2.35 -26.99 2.16
N GLY A 217 3.57 -26.78 1.67
CA GLY A 217 4.71 -26.34 2.45
C GLY A 217 4.98 -24.83 2.37
N ALA A 218 4.55 -24.20 1.29
CA ALA A 218 4.60 -22.75 1.09
C ALA A 218 3.48 -22.31 0.17
N SER A 219 3.09 -21.02 0.24
CA SER A 219 2.17 -20.44 -0.73
C SER A 219 2.61 -19.08 -1.26
N ILE A 220 2.17 -18.77 -2.47
CA ILE A 220 2.31 -17.47 -3.12
C ILE A 220 0.89 -17.02 -3.47
N ASN A 221 0.39 -15.99 -2.79
CA ASN A 221 -0.86 -15.35 -3.15
C ASN A 221 -0.57 -14.25 -4.16
N VAL A 222 -1.23 -14.28 -5.30
CA VAL A 222 -1.08 -13.32 -6.40
C VAL A 222 -2.33 -12.47 -6.43
N GLU A 223 -2.15 -11.17 -6.23
CA GLU A 223 -3.24 -10.24 -5.98
C GLU A 223 -3.11 -8.96 -6.80
N ALA A 224 -4.18 -8.17 -6.87
CA ALA A 224 -4.16 -6.85 -7.48
C ALA A 224 -5.09 -5.87 -6.76
N SER A 225 -4.56 -4.72 -6.41
CA SER A 225 -5.29 -3.56 -5.91
C SER A 225 -5.10 -2.35 -6.84
N GLY A 226 -4.90 -2.64 -8.12
CA GLY A 226 -4.66 -1.68 -9.19
C GLY A 226 -4.51 -2.40 -10.52
N THR A 227 -4.07 -1.68 -11.55
CA THR A 227 -3.96 -2.19 -12.91
C THR A 227 -2.52 -2.52 -13.33
N GLY A 228 -1.57 -2.49 -12.40
CA GLY A 228 -0.19 -2.88 -12.68
C GLY A 228 0.83 -2.29 -11.72
N GLY A 229 2.03 -2.08 -12.21
CA GLY A 229 3.24 -1.77 -11.44
C GLY A 229 4.08 -3.01 -11.18
N LEU A 230 5.15 -2.85 -10.41
CA LEU A 230 5.86 -3.99 -9.84
C LEU A 230 5.03 -4.60 -8.71
N ASP A 231 5.06 -5.92 -8.58
CA ASP A 231 4.43 -6.61 -7.46
C ASP A 231 5.11 -6.23 -6.14
N LEU A 232 4.34 -5.61 -5.25
CA LEU A 232 4.81 -5.38 -3.88
C LEU A 232 4.54 -6.63 -3.04
N VAL A 233 5.56 -7.13 -2.36
CA VAL A 233 5.36 -8.07 -1.25
C VAL A 233 4.82 -7.29 -0.06
N CYS A 234 3.52 -7.39 0.18
CA CYS A 234 2.84 -6.67 1.26
C CYS A 234 2.77 -7.48 2.55
N GLN A 235 2.79 -8.81 2.46
CA GLN A 235 2.81 -9.71 3.61
C GLN A 235 3.75 -10.90 3.35
N SER A 236 4.40 -11.39 4.40
CA SER A 236 5.27 -12.56 4.38
C SER A 236 5.28 -13.26 5.74
N GLY A 237 5.17 -14.57 5.75
CA GLY A 237 5.20 -15.38 6.98
C GLY A 237 4.17 -16.52 6.99
N PRO A 238 4.09 -17.26 8.10
CA PRO A 238 4.95 -17.24 9.28
C PRO A 238 6.39 -17.65 8.98
N GLY A 239 7.30 -17.13 9.79
CA GLY A 239 8.74 -17.31 9.62
C GLY A 239 9.36 -16.34 8.60
N ALA A 240 10.67 -16.17 8.66
CA ALA A 240 11.41 -15.22 7.82
C ALA A 240 11.84 -15.80 6.47
N TRP A 241 11.72 -17.11 6.26
CA TRP A 241 12.29 -17.76 5.09
C TRP A 241 11.54 -17.49 3.76
N PRO A 242 10.20 -17.23 3.70
CA PRO A 242 9.57 -16.85 2.44
C PRO A 242 10.14 -15.54 1.88
N SER A 243 10.30 -14.51 2.72
CA SER A 243 10.94 -13.25 2.30
C SER A 243 12.42 -13.42 1.97
N LEU A 244 13.13 -14.37 2.59
CA LEU A 244 14.50 -14.72 2.18
C LEU A 244 14.54 -15.33 0.78
N ILE A 245 13.63 -16.28 0.47
CA ILE A 245 13.52 -16.86 -0.88
C ILE A 245 13.22 -15.77 -1.90
N TYR A 246 12.28 -14.88 -1.59
CA TYR A 246 11.98 -13.74 -2.45
C TYR A 246 13.23 -12.87 -2.67
N ALA A 247 13.95 -12.53 -1.61
CA ALA A 247 15.15 -11.70 -1.70
C ALA A 247 16.26 -12.32 -2.57
N GLN A 248 16.32 -13.64 -2.65
CA GLN A 248 17.30 -14.37 -3.45
C GLN A 248 16.88 -14.60 -4.89
N ALA A 249 15.56 -14.64 -5.15
CA ALA A 249 15.02 -15.12 -6.43
C ALA A 249 14.35 -14.03 -7.26
N ALA A 250 13.85 -12.95 -6.67
CA ALA A 250 13.14 -11.92 -7.43
C ALA A 250 14.06 -11.22 -8.42
N ILE A 251 13.63 -11.15 -9.69
CA ILE A 251 14.35 -10.48 -10.79
C ILE A 251 14.11 -8.98 -10.72
N TYR A 252 12.87 -8.60 -10.46
CA TYR A 252 12.40 -7.21 -10.29
C TYR A 252 11.83 -7.06 -8.88
N PRO A 253 12.68 -6.98 -7.85
CA PRO A 253 12.21 -6.97 -6.48
C PRO A 253 11.48 -5.68 -6.15
N MET A 254 10.34 -5.80 -5.48
CA MET A 254 9.67 -4.73 -4.79
C MET A 254 9.08 -5.29 -3.49
N ALA A 255 9.74 -5.02 -2.39
CA ALA A 255 9.34 -5.55 -1.10
C ALA A 255 9.95 -4.73 0.02
N HIS A 256 9.19 -4.47 1.06
CA HIS A 256 9.72 -3.83 2.26
C HIS A 256 8.89 -4.16 3.49
N SER A 257 9.58 -4.49 4.58
CA SER A 257 8.95 -4.86 5.85
C SER A 257 8.06 -3.76 6.46
N ALA A 258 8.24 -2.49 6.06
CA ALA A 258 7.33 -1.41 6.44
C ALA A 258 5.91 -1.59 5.85
N ALA A 259 5.74 -2.20 4.67
CA ALA A 259 4.42 -2.53 4.14
C ALA A 259 3.72 -3.57 5.01
N GLN A 260 4.45 -4.59 5.44
CA GLN A 260 3.93 -5.61 6.36
C GLN A 260 3.50 -5.03 7.70
N ASP A 261 4.19 -4.00 8.21
CA ASP A 261 3.80 -3.31 9.45
C ASP A 261 2.48 -2.53 9.30
N VAL A 262 2.21 -2.00 8.11
CA VAL A 262 1.04 -1.15 7.82
C VAL A 262 -0.17 -1.98 7.38
N PHE A 263 0.04 -3.12 6.74
CA PHE A 263 -1.05 -3.94 6.16
C PHE A 263 -2.19 -4.25 7.14
N PRO A 264 -1.95 -4.61 8.42
CA PRO A 264 -3.01 -4.91 9.38
C PRO A 264 -3.95 -3.75 9.70
N VAL A 265 -3.59 -2.51 9.35
CA VAL A 265 -4.42 -1.31 9.57
C VAL A 265 -5.09 -0.81 8.28
N ILE A 266 -4.82 -1.45 7.14
CA ILE A 266 -5.48 -1.15 5.87
C ILE A 266 -6.87 -1.81 5.87
N PRO A 267 -7.92 -1.14 5.37
CA PRO A 267 -9.28 -1.71 5.29
C PRO A 267 -9.42 -2.68 4.11
N GLY A 268 -8.69 -3.78 4.15
CA GLY A 268 -8.69 -4.83 3.15
C GLY A 268 -8.03 -6.09 3.67
N ASP A 269 -8.25 -7.20 3.00
CA ASP A 269 -7.62 -8.48 3.28
C ASP A 269 -7.44 -9.24 1.96
N THR A 270 -6.73 -10.35 1.95
CA THR A 270 -6.50 -11.21 0.79
C THR A 270 -6.56 -12.67 1.19
N ASP A 271 -6.61 -13.57 0.22
CA ASP A 271 -6.58 -15.03 0.45
C ASP A 271 -5.36 -15.51 1.25
N TYR A 272 -4.26 -14.73 1.27
CA TYR A 272 -3.10 -14.98 2.13
C TYR A 272 -3.51 -15.25 3.58
N ARG A 273 -4.53 -14.54 4.09
CA ARG A 273 -5.05 -14.74 5.43
C ARG A 273 -5.51 -16.17 5.67
N MET A 274 -6.22 -16.77 4.71
CA MET A 274 -6.72 -18.15 4.84
C MET A 274 -5.58 -19.16 4.84
N PHE A 275 -4.54 -18.94 4.05
CA PHE A 275 -3.40 -19.85 3.97
C PHE A 275 -2.44 -19.70 5.14
N SER A 276 -2.12 -18.48 5.51
CA SER A 276 -1.03 -18.14 6.43
C SER A 276 -1.48 -17.93 7.88
N GLN A 277 -2.63 -17.28 8.09
CA GLN A 277 -3.03 -16.82 9.42
C GLN A 277 -4.11 -17.70 10.05
N ASP A 278 -5.30 -17.81 9.41
CA ASP A 278 -6.48 -18.37 10.06
C ASP A 278 -6.54 -19.90 10.03
N TYR A 279 -6.10 -20.56 8.95
CA TYR A 279 -6.33 -21.99 8.76
C TYR A 279 -5.10 -22.83 8.43
N GLY A 280 -4.13 -22.31 7.72
CA GLY A 280 -3.03 -23.11 7.18
C GLY A 280 -1.73 -23.03 7.97
N SER A 281 -1.46 -21.92 8.61
CA SER A 281 -0.10 -21.58 9.13
C SER A 281 0.99 -21.91 8.11
N ILE A 282 0.68 -21.67 6.81
CA ILE A 282 1.57 -21.97 5.70
C ILE A 282 2.48 -20.77 5.51
N PRO A 283 3.80 -20.97 5.47
CA PRO A 283 4.75 -19.91 5.10
C PRO A 283 4.46 -19.36 3.71
N SER A 284 4.07 -18.09 3.62
CA SER A 284 3.47 -17.52 2.43
C SER A 284 4.08 -16.18 2.05
N LEU A 285 3.96 -15.84 0.78
CA LEU A 285 4.14 -14.49 0.26
C LEU A 285 2.80 -13.99 -0.27
N ASP A 286 2.49 -12.73 0.01
CA ASP A 286 1.37 -11.99 -0.57
C ASP A 286 1.94 -10.89 -1.47
N ILE A 287 1.70 -11.01 -2.78
CA ILE A 287 2.24 -10.10 -3.79
C ILE A 287 1.11 -9.40 -4.53
N ILE A 288 1.21 -8.09 -4.67
CA ILE A 288 0.08 -7.28 -5.11
C ILE A 288 0.48 -6.15 -6.07
N PHE A 289 -0.28 -5.96 -7.16
CA PHE A 289 -0.24 -4.74 -7.95
C PHE A 289 -0.88 -3.58 -7.21
N LEU A 290 -0.22 -2.41 -7.16
CA LEU A 290 -0.72 -1.24 -6.44
C LEU A 290 -0.94 -0.01 -7.32
N LEU A 291 -0.26 0.11 -8.47
CA LEU A 291 -0.43 1.25 -9.37
C LEU A 291 -1.69 1.11 -10.22
N GLY A 292 -2.25 2.26 -10.61
CA GLY A 292 -3.55 2.30 -11.28
C GLY A 292 -4.73 2.15 -10.33
N GLY A 293 -4.52 2.45 -9.06
CA GLY A 293 -5.53 2.41 -8.01
C GLY A 293 -6.77 3.26 -8.28
N TYR A 294 -6.71 4.17 -9.25
CA TYR A 294 -7.87 4.92 -9.76
C TYR A 294 -9.00 4.02 -10.26
N TYR A 295 -8.70 2.83 -10.77
CA TYR A 295 -9.66 1.95 -11.44
C TYR A 295 -10.08 0.75 -10.58
N TYR A 296 -9.33 0.44 -9.53
CA TYR A 296 -9.60 -0.68 -8.62
C TYR A 296 -11.03 -0.66 -8.10
N HIS A 297 -11.75 -1.78 -8.19
CA HIS A 297 -13.15 -1.94 -7.79
C HIS A 297 -14.10 -0.96 -8.51
N THR A 298 -13.87 -0.66 -9.78
CA THR A 298 -14.75 0.20 -10.60
C THR A 298 -15.04 -0.44 -11.95
N SER A 299 -16.06 0.09 -12.64
CA SER A 299 -16.37 -0.29 -14.03
C SER A 299 -15.26 0.09 -15.03
N TYR A 300 -14.26 0.84 -14.59
CA TYR A 300 -13.09 1.24 -15.39
C TYR A 300 -11.89 0.30 -15.23
N ASP A 301 -11.99 -0.76 -14.43
CA ASP A 301 -10.94 -1.79 -14.37
C ASP A 301 -11.00 -2.68 -15.62
N THR A 302 -10.57 -2.12 -16.74
CA THR A 302 -10.65 -2.67 -18.08
C THR A 302 -9.28 -2.93 -18.68
N LEU A 303 -9.24 -3.72 -19.74
CA LEU A 303 -8.00 -4.16 -20.42
C LEU A 303 -7.09 -2.99 -20.85
N ASP A 304 -7.69 -1.87 -21.31
CA ASP A 304 -6.96 -0.67 -21.76
C ASP A 304 -6.30 0.13 -20.63
N LYS A 305 -6.60 -0.20 -19.39
CA LYS A 305 -6.00 0.42 -18.20
C LYS A 305 -4.80 -0.36 -17.65
N LEU A 306 -4.56 -1.58 -18.12
CA LEU A 306 -3.41 -2.36 -17.67
C LEU A 306 -2.10 -1.64 -18.04
N LEU A 307 -1.18 -1.58 -17.10
CA LEU A 307 0.11 -0.92 -17.29
C LEU A 307 1.09 -1.88 -17.98
N PRO A 308 1.59 -1.53 -19.19
CA PRO A 308 2.52 -2.39 -19.93
C PRO A 308 3.81 -2.67 -19.14
N GLY A 309 4.29 -3.91 -19.20
CA GLY A 309 5.47 -4.39 -18.47
C GLY A 309 5.17 -4.98 -17.11
N SER A 310 3.97 -4.73 -16.55
CA SER A 310 3.58 -5.24 -15.22
C SER A 310 3.47 -6.75 -15.20
N MET A 311 2.70 -7.31 -16.12
CA MET A 311 2.53 -8.77 -16.19
C MET A 311 3.82 -9.48 -16.63
N GLN A 312 4.66 -8.82 -17.45
CA GLN A 312 5.97 -9.36 -17.79
C GLN A 312 6.86 -9.50 -16.55
N ALA A 313 6.94 -8.43 -15.74
CA ALA A 313 7.71 -8.46 -14.50
C ALA A 313 7.19 -9.51 -13.52
N ARG A 314 5.85 -9.57 -13.36
CA ARG A 314 5.17 -10.58 -12.51
C ARG A 314 5.52 -12.00 -12.96
N GLY A 315 5.38 -12.29 -14.25
CA GLY A 315 5.63 -13.63 -14.78
C GLY A 315 7.08 -14.06 -14.62
N ASP A 316 8.04 -13.18 -14.94
CA ASP A 316 9.46 -13.43 -14.76
C ASP A 316 9.81 -13.66 -13.28
N ASN A 317 9.27 -12.86 -12.37
CA ASN A 317 9.42 -13.02 -10.92
C ASN A 317 8.80 -14.35 -10.43
N LEU A 318 7.55 -14.64 -10.79
CA LEU A 318 6.85 -15.83 -10.34
C LEU A 318 7.59 -17.11 -10.73
N LEU A 319 8.08 -17.20 -11.95
CA LEU A 319 8.87 -18.38 -12.39
C LEU A 319 10.13 -18.55 -11.54
N SER A 320 10.87 -17.45 -11.31
CA SER A 320 12.11 -17.48 -10.54
C SER A 320 11.87 -17.84 -9.08
N ILE A 321 10.88 -17.21 -8.45
CA ILE A 321 10.49 -17.43 -7.05
C ILE A 321 9.97 -18.87 -6.88
N LEU A 322 9.13 -19.36 -7.80
CA LEU A 322 8.57 -20.71 -7.76
C LEU A 322 9.67 -21.77 -7.87
N LYS A 323 10.66 -21.56 -8.77
CA LYS A 323 11.85 -22.41 -8.85
C LYS A 323 12.64 -22.43 -7.55
N ALA A 324 12.80 -21.29 -6.89
CA ALA A 324 13.50 -21.20 -5.63
C ALA A 324 12.74 -21.88 -4.47
N PHE A 325 11.41 -21.71 -4.39
CA PHE A 325 10.59 -22.38 -3.39
C PHE A 325 10.62 -23.90 -3.56
N THR A 326 10.43 -24.41 -4.77
CA THR A 326 10.41 -25.86 -5.04
C THR A 326 11.76 -26.54 -4.80
N ASN A 327 12.87 -25.81 -4.89
CA ASN A 327 14.22 -26.28 -4.56
C ASN A 327 14.59 -26.09 -3.08
N SER A 328 13.76 -25.40 -2.29
CA SER A 328 14.10 -25.09 -0.90
C SER A 328 14.07 -26.30 0.02
N SER A 329 15.16 -26.49 0.75
CA SER A 329 15.22 -27.49 1.83
C SER A 329 14.32 -27.17 3.02
N LYS A 330 13.75 -25.96 3.07
CA LYS A 330 12.82 -25.51 4.13
C LYS A 330 11.36 -25.81 3.81
N LEU A 331 11.06 -26.34 2.64
CA LEU A 331 9.70 -26.74 2.28
C LEU A 331 9.31 -27.98 3.06
N ARG A 332 8.25 -27.90 3.91
CA ARG A 332 7.80 -28.94 4.82
C ARG A 332 6.29 -29.11 4.76
N THR A 333 5.82 -30.34 4.98
CA THR A 333 4.40 -30.62 5.18
C THR A 333 3.87 -30.00 6.49
N ALA A 334 2.55 -29.94 6.65
CA ALA A 334 1.93 -29.38 7.87
C ALA A 334 2.43 -30.09 9.14
N GLN A 335 2.49 -31.43 9.12
CA GLN A 335 2.95 -32.24 10.23
C GLN A 335 4.42 -31.99 10.57
N GLU A 336 5.28 -31.88 9.56
CA GLU A 336 6.71 -31.58 9.76
C GLU A 336 6.90 -30.17 10.32
N ARG A 337 6.13 -29.18 9.86
CA ARG A 337 6.19 -27.81 10.38
C ARG A 337 5.80 -27.73 11.84
N GLU A 338 4.71 -28.43 12.25
CA GLU A 338 4.27 -28.45 13.64
C GLU A 338 5.34 -29.08 14.55
N ALA A 339 5.97 -30.17 14.12
CA ALA A 339 7.06 -30.82 14.86
C ALA A 339 8.28 -29.89 15.02
N LEU A 340 8.57 -29.04 14.03
CA LEU A 340 9.73 -28.15 14.04
C LEU A 340 9.45 -26.79 14.69
N ARG A 341 8.19 -26.40 14.89
CA ARG A 341 7.79 -25.07 15.39
C ARG A 341 8.43 -24.73 16.74
N ALA A 342 8.62 -25.69 17.62
CA ALA A 342 9.24 -25.49 18.92
C ALA A 342 10.76 -25.36 18.85
N SER A 343 11.42 -25.93 17.83
CA SER A 343 12.89 -26.07 17.76
C SER A 343 13.57 -25.23 16.70
N SER A 344 12.84 -24.71 15.73
CA SER A 344 13.42 -23.96 14.60
C SER A 344 12.82 -22.55 14.46
N ASP A 345 13.70 -21.56 14.36
CA ASP A 345 13.32 -20.16 14.13
C ASP A 345 12.69 -19.95 12.74
N ASP A 346 12.89 -20.86 11.78
CA ASP A 346 12.34 -20.78 10.43
C ASP A 346 10.81 -20.86 10.40
N TYR A 347 10.19 -21.45 11.43
CA TYR A 347 8.74 -21.67 11.54
C TYR A 347 8.11 -20.92 12.73
N ARG A 348 8.90 -20.14 13.47
CA ARG A 348 8.38 -19.22 14.47
C ARG A 348 7.91 -17.93 13.79
N ASP A 349 7.07 -17.22 14.49
CA ASP A 349 6.52 -15.93 14.03
C ASP A 349 7.55 -14.80 14.17
N GLU A 350 8.79 -15.03 13.70
CA GLU A 350 9.85 -14.02 13.67
C GLU A 350 9.85 -13.29 12.33
N GLN A 351 9.57 -11.99 12.39
CA GLN A 351 9.63 -11.12 11.23
C GLN A 351 11.09 -10.72 10.94
N ALA A 352 11.55 -10.94 9.72
CA ALA A 352 12.80 -10.39 9.22
C ALA A 352 12.63 -8.92 8.83
N VAL A 353 13.74 -8.21 8.72
CA VAL A 353 13.79 -6.91 8.04
C VAL A 353 14.27 -7.12 6.62
N PHE A 354 13.48 -6.68 5.66
CA PHE A 354 13.80 -6.76 4.25
C PHE A 354 13.28 -5.54 3.50
N PHE A 355 13.99 -5.13 2.48
CA PHE A 355 13.58 -4.07 1.57
C PHE A 355 14.39 -4.15 0.28
N ASP A 356 13.79 -3.74 -0.82
CA ASP A 356 14.51 -3.57 -2.07
C ASP A 356 15.19 -2.20 -2.12
N TYR A 357 16.26 -2.09 -2.87
CA TYR A 357 16.88 -0.82 -3.20
C TYR A 357 16.63 -0.51 -4.68
N LEU A 358 15.66 0.38 -4.95
CA LEU A 358 15.31 0.85 -6.29
C LEU A 358 14.95 -0.29 -7.27
N SER A 359 14.37 -1.38 -6.79
CA SER A 359 14.09 -2.59 -7.57
C SER A 359 15.33 -3.23 -8.23
N TRP A 360 16.56 -2.89 -7.77
CA TRP A 360 17.80 -3.47 -8.31
C TRP A 360 18.22 -4.72 -7.55
N PHE A 361 18.16 -4.66 -6.21
CA PHE A 361 18.52 -5.77 -5.34
C PHE A 361 17.78 -5.68 -4.01
N MET A 362 17.75 -6.81 -3.29
CA MET A 362 17.17 -6.91 -1.97
C MET A 362 18.22 -6.86 -0.87
N ILE A 363 17.86 -6.21 0.23
CA ILE A 363 18.55 -6.27 1.51
C ILE A 363 17.66 -7.08 2.45
N PHE A 364 18.24 -8.10 3.06
CA PHE A 364 17.54 -8.98 3.99
C PHE A 364 18.44 -9.28 5.20
N TYR A 365 17.89 -9.17 6.41
CA TYR A 365 18.53 -9.61 7.64
C TYR A 365 17.52 -10.05 8.69
N SER A 366 17.93 -11.03 9.51
CA SER A 366 17.07 -11.60 10.54
C SER A 366 16.76 -10.59 11.64
N ARG A 367 15.73 -10.84 12.42
CA ARG A 367 15.36 -10.02 13.59
C ARG A 367 16.52 -9.87 14.58
N ARG A 368 17.30 -10.93 14.83
CA ARG A 368 18.47 -10.88 15.72
C ARG A 368 19.52 -9.90 15.23
N VAL A 369 19.81 -9.93 13.92
CA VAL A 369 20.72 -8.97 13.28
C VAL A 369 20.14 -7.56 13.34
N ALA A 370 18.84 -7.40 13.12
CA ALA A 370 18.15 -6.12 13.22
C ALA A 370 18.31 -5.50 14.62
N VAL A 371 18.13 -6.28 15.69
CA VAL A 371 18.30 -5.79 17.07
C VAL A 371 19.70 -5.22 17.27
N VAL A 372 20.73 -5.92 16.79
CA VAL A 372 22.13 -5.44 16.91
C VAL A 372 22.33 -4.19 16.07
N LEU A 373 22.00 -4.22 14.77
CA LEU A 373 22.25 -3.11 13.84
C LEU A 373 21.48 -1.85 14.25
N HIS A 374 20.19 -1.98 14.57
CA HIS A 374 19.35 -0.83 14.92
C HIS A 374 19.70 -0.25 16.30
N SER A 375 20.40 -1.00 17.17
CA SER A 375 20.91 -0.48 18.44
C SER A 375 22.17 0.37 18.27
N ILE A 376 22.91 0.24 17.16
CA ILE A 376 24.17 0.96 16.94
C ILE A 376 23.98 2.48 16.95
N PRO A 377 23.04 3.10 16.22
CA PRO A 377 22.83 4.56 16.28
C PRO A 377 22.54 5.06 17.67
N ILE A 378 21.81 4.30 18.47
CA ILE A 378 21.46 4.65 19.85
C ILE A 378 22.70 4.64 20.73
N ALA A 379 23.49 3.57 20.61
CA ALA A 379 24.76 3.46 21.33
C ALA A 379 25.72 4.60 20.95
N ILE A 380 25.84 4.92 19.65
CA ILE A 380 26.67 6.03 19.17
C ILE A 380 26.14 7.37 19.72
N PHE A 381 24.84 7.61 19.71
CA PHE A 381 24.25 8.84 20.25
C PHE A 381 24.54 9.03 21.73
N LEU A 382 24.51 7.94 22.52
CA LEU A 382 24.80 8.01 23.95
C LEU A 382 26.29 8.12 24.24
N LEU A 383 27.13 7.39 23.49
CA LEU A 383 28.58 7.31 23.77
C LEU A 383 29.35 8.51 23.22
N MET A 384 29.14 8.87 21.94
CA MET A 384 29.99 9.85 21.28
C MET A 384 29.82 11.27 21.83
N PRO A 385 28.59 11.86 21.84
CA PRO A 385 28.45 13.23 22.30
C PRO A 385 28.50 13.39 23.81
N PHE A 386 28.10 12.38 24.58
CA PHE A 386 27.97 12.54 26.04
C PHE A 386 29.16 11.96 26.81
N LEU A 387 29.59 10.74 26.51
CA LEU A 387 30.62 10.09 27.28
C LEU A 387 32.03 10.60 26.93
N LEU A 388 32.36 10.72 25.63
CA LEU A 388 33.68 11.17 25.21
C LEU A 388 33.92 12.62 25.60
N HIS A 389 32.96 13.50 25.41
CA HIS A 389 33.07 14.91 25.80
C HIS A 389 33.07 15.08 27.33
N PHE A 390 32.45 14.15 28.09
CA PHE A 390 32.52 14.18 29.55
C PHE A 390 33.98 13.98 30.05
N LEU A 391 34.74 13.18 29.36
CA LEU A 391 36.17 12.95 29.70
C LEU A 391 37.08 14.14 29.36
N GLU A 392 36.65 14.97 28.38
CA GLU A 392 37.44 16.11 27.91
C GLU A 392 37.00 17.43 28.59
N LEU A 393 35.75 17.55 28.96
CA LEU A 393 35.13 18.77 29.50
C LEU A 393 34.85 18.60 31.00
N GLY A 394 35.01 19.64 31.78
CA GLY A 394 34.55 19.63 33.15
C GLY A 394 32.99 19.53 33.21
N LEU A 395 32.47 18.98 34.33
CA LEU A 395 31.06 18.70 34.56
C LEU A 395 30.10 19.85 34.13
N ARG A 396 30.48 21.08 34.43
CA ARG A 396 29.66 22.27 34.11
C ARG A 396 29.52 22.52 32.60
N SER A 397 30.64 22.36 31.87
CA SER A 397 30.68 22.51 30.40
C SER A 397 29.95 21.35 29.71
N TRP A 398 30.09 20.13 30.25
CA TRP A 398 29.38 18.96 29.79
C TRP A 398 27.86 19.11 29.91
N PHE A 399 27.37 19.60 31.05
CA PHE A 399 25.94 19.82 31.24
C PHE A 399 25.37 20.88 30.29
N ALA A 400 26.10 21.95 30.05
CA ALA A 400 25.69 22.96 29.06
C ALA A 400 25.59 22.35 27.64
N MET A 401 26.57 21.56 27.24
CA MET A 401 26.57 20.83 25.95
C MET A 401 25.40 19.83 25.86
N PHE A 402 25.13 19.07 26.94
CA PHE A 402 23.97 18.18 27.03
C PHE A 402 22.67 18.94 26.76
N CYS A 403 22.47 20.08 27.41
CA CYS A 403 21.29 20.92 27.20
C CYS A 403 21.20 21.40 25.73
N ASP A 404 22.31 21.75 25.10
CA ASP A 404 22.30 22.17 23.69
C ASP A 404 21.94 21.05 22.73
N PHE A 405 22.39 19.81 23.00
CA PHE A 405 22.05 18.64 22.20
C PHE A 405 20.56 18.25 22.33
N VAL A 406 20.04 18.29 23.56
CA VAL A 406 18.60 18.08 23.83
C VAL A 406 17.76 19.17 23.15
N LYS A 407 18.21 20.43 23.21
CA LYS A 407 17.56 21.53 22.52
C LYS A 407 17.61 21.33 21.00
N GLY A 408 18.73 20.90 20.44
CA GLY A 408 18.86 20.54 19.03
C GLY A 408 17.89 19.44 18.60
N LEU A 409 17.73 18.40 19.43
CA LEU A 409 16.78 17.30 19.19
C LEU A 409 15.34 17.81 19.18
N LEU A 410 14.95 18.58 20.20
CA LEU A 410 13.59 19.13 20.28
C LEU A 410 13.26 20.10 19.14
N LEU A 411 14.22 20.91 18.72
CA LEU A 411 14.05 21.83 17.60
C LEU A 411 13.98 21.08 16.26
N HIS A 412 14.75 19.99 16.09
CA HIS A 412 14.64 19.16 14.90
C HIS A 412 13.28 18.45 14.85
N ALA A 413 12.85 17.87 15.98
CA ALA A 413 11.51 17.27 16.10
C ALA A 413 10.40 18.28 15.80
N ALA A 414 10.51 19.49 16.34
CA ALA A 414 9.57 20.57 16.05
C ALA A 414 9.56 20.93 14.56
N GLY A 415 10.72 20.94 13.89
CA GLY A 415 10.81 21.15 12.45
C GLY A 415 10.07 20.07 11.65
N ILE A 416 10.24 18.80 12.01
CA ILE A 416 9.51 17.68 11.40
C ILE A 416 8.00 17.81 11.63
N ILE A 417 7.58 18.12 12.86
CA ILE A 417 6.16 18.31 13.17
C ILE A 417 5.58 19.48 12.37
N LEU A 418 6.28 20.61 12.29
CA LEU A 418 5.84 21.76 11.50
C LEU A 418 5.82 21.48 10.00
N ALA A 419 6.72 20.62 9.50
CA ALA A 419 6.71 20.17 8.11
C ALA A 419 5.43 19.38 7.76
N ILE A 420 4.80 18.76 8.74
CA ILE A 420 3.51 18.06 8.60
C ILE A 420 2.33 19.03 8.81
N VAL A 421 2.40 19.83 9.86
CA VAL A 421 1.28 20.70 10.28
C VAL A 421 1.02 21.84 9.28
N PHE A 422 2.07 22.43 8.70
CA PHE A 422 1.92 23.53 7.75
C PHE A 422 1.12 23.15 6.49
N PRO A 423 1.46 22.09 5.74
CA PRO A 423 0.66 21.71 4.58
C PRO A 423 -0.78 21.34 4.95
N VAL A 424 -1.02 20.72 6.12
CA VAL A 424 -2.38 20.43 6.62
C VAL A 424 -3.16 21.72 6.86
N ILE A 425 -2.58 22.70 7.55
CA ILE A 425 -3.22 24.00 7.77
C ILE A 425 -3.52 24.68 6.44
N PHE A 426 -2.56 24.70 5.50
CA PHE A 426 -2.74 25.32 4.19
C PHE A 426 -3.83 24.61 3.37
N SER A 427 -3.93 23.28 3.44
CA SER A 427 -4.98 22.52 2.77
C SER A 427 -6.36 22.86 3.34
N ILE A 428 -6.50 22.93 4.65
CA ILE A 428 -7.75 23.31 5.32
C ILE A 428 -8.13 24.77 4.98
N MET A 429 -7.19 25.69 5.05
CA MET A 429 -7.41 27.09 4.67
C MET A 429 -7.90 27.21 3.22
N ARG A 430 -7.30 26.48 2.28
CA ARG A 430 -7.76 26.44 0.88
C ARG A 430 -9.20 26.01 0.78
N LEU A 431 -9.60 24.95 1.50
CA LEU A 431 -10.94 24.38 1.43
C LEU A 431 -12.03 25.33 1.98
N PHE A 432 -11.68 26.26 2.86
CA PHE A 432 -12.62 27.32 3.26
C PHE A 432 -13.02 28.25 2.12
N PHE A 433 -12.16 28.38 1.09
CA PHE A 433 -12.39 29.23 -0.08
C PHE A 433 -12.69 28.46 -1.35
N SER A 434 -12.79 27.13 -1.26
CA SER A 434 -13.03 26.25 -2.41
C SER A 434 -14.38 25.52 -2.29
N SER A 435 -15.07 25.38 -3.41
CA SER A 435 -16.31 24.60 -3.50
C SER A 435 -16.06 23.09 -3.73
N CYS A 436 -14.80 22.68 -3.93
CA CYS A 436 -14.43 21.29 -4.15
C CYS A 436 -13.09 20.94 -3.51
N ALA A 437 -13.01 19.71 -3.03
CA ALA A 437 -11.80 19.09 -2.52
C ALA A 437 -11.06 18.33 -3.64
N MET A 438 -9.84 17.87 -3.34
CA MET A 438 -9.09 16.93 -4.19
C MET A 438 -8.71 17.47 -5.58
N ASN A 439 -8.50 18.77 -5.77
CA ASN A 439 -8.14 19.33 -7.09
C ASN A 439 -6.84 18.72 -7.67
N TRP A 440 -6.01 18.15 -6.81
CA TRP A 440 -4.78 17.42 -7.16
C TRP A 440 -5.05 15.98 -7.64
N PHE A 441 -6.26 15.43 -7.48
CA PHE A 441 -6.53 14.01 -7.70
C PHE A 441 -6.28 13.59 -9.16
N ALA A 442 -6.79 14.33 -10.13
CA ALA A 442 -6.49 14.11 -11.55
C ALA A 442 -5.12 14.67 -11.98
N HIS A 443 -4.45 15.43 -11.10
CA HIS A 443 -3.21 16.15 -11.38
C HIS A 443 -2.21 15.97 -10.23
N PRO A 444 -1.61 14.78 -10.04
CA PRO A 444 -0.80 14.47 -8.85
C PRO A 444 0.36 15.45 -8.60
N TYR A 445 0.97 16.00 -9.68
CA TYR A 445 2.02 17.03 -9.57
C TYR A 445 1.57 18.28 -8.81
N LEU A 446 0.28 18.59 -8.84
CA LEU A 446 -0.28 19.74 -8.14
C LEU A 446 -0.19 19.56 -6.61
N ALA A 447 -0.38 18.35 -6.10
CA ALA A 447 -0.22 18.07 -4.67
C ALA A 447 1.22 18.38 -4.21
N PHE A 448 2.23 17.98 -5.00
CA PHE A 448 3.62 18.29 -4.70
C PHE A 448 3.90 19.80 -4.74
N MET A 449 3.39 20.49 -5.76
CA MET A 449 3.55 21.97 -5.87
C MET A 449 2.86 22.72 -4.74
N MET A 450 1.73 22.23 -4.24
CA MET A 450 0.99 22.85 -3.14
C MET A 450 1.67 22.61 -1.79
N PHE A 451 2.10 21.37 -1.52
CA PHE A 451 2.41 20.93 -0.15
C PHE A 451 3.91 20.87 0.16
N ILE A 452 4.81 20.63 -0.81
CA ILE A 452 6.25 20.60 -0.54
C ILE A 452 6.78 21.96 -0.10
N PRO A 453 6.50 23.11 -0.78
CA PRO A 453 7.08 24.39 -0.37
C PRO A 453 6.63 24.82 1.04
N CYS A 454 5.35 24.62 1.40
CA CYS A 454 4.89 24.96 2.76
C CYS A 454 5.43 23.99 3.81
N SER A 455 5.63 22.71 3.47
CA SER A 455 6.31 21.74 4.33
C SER A 455 7.76 22.16 4.62
N LEU A 456 8.50 22.59 3.59
CA LEU A 456 9.85 23.12 3.75
C LEU A 456 9.90 24.37 4.62
N VAL A 457 8.90 25.25 4.54
CA VAL A 457 8.77 26.38 5.44
C VAL A 457 8.71 25.92 6.89
N GLY A 458 7.80 24.97 7.19
CA GLY A 458 7.66 24.39 8.53
C GLY A 458 8.98 23.80 9.05
N LEU A 459 9.66 23.01 8.19
CA LEU A 459 10.93 22.38 8.52
C LEU A 459 12.06 23.40 8.83
N LEU A 460 12.08 24.53 8.15
CA LEU A 460 13.13 25.54 8.27
C LEU A 460 12.90 26.53 9.43
N ILE A 461 11.67 26.73 9.88
CA ILE A 461 11.32 27.71 10.93
C ILE A 461 12.19 27.58 12.18
N PRO A 462 12.34 26.39 12.85
CA PRO A 462 13.15 26.30 14.05
C PRO A 462 14.60 26.70 13.83
N ARG A 463 15.17 26.33 12.68
CA ARG A 463 16.53 26.70 12.31
C ARG A 463 16.68 28.21 12.07
N THR A 464 15.66 28.87 11.51
CA THR A 464 15.65 30.32 11.28
C THR A 464 15.58 31.10 12.59
N VAL A 465 14.70 30.66 13.52
CA VAL A 465 14.46 31.38 14.78
C VAL A 465 15.66 31.28 15.73
N TRP A 466 16.30 30.10 15.80
CA TRP A 466 17.42 29.84 16.72
C TRP A 466 18.82 29.82 16.12
N SER A 467 18.98 30.19 14.84
CA SER A 467 20.27 30.22 14.16
C SER A 467 20.55 31.55 13.47
N CYS A 468 20.11 32.64 14.02
CA CYS A 468 20.55 33.94 13.50
C CYS A 468 22.05 34.11 13.77
N PHE A 469 22.89 33.68 12.83
CA PHE A 469 24.28 34.11 12.77
C PHE A 469 24.33 35.54 12.21
N PRO A 470 24.79 36.54 12.97
CA PRO A 470 25.14 37.80 12.37
C PRO A 470 26.34 37.58 11.44
N LEU A 471 26.19 37.89 10.16
CA LEU A 471 27.26 37.84 9.16
C LEU A 471 28.27 39.01 9.31
N SER A 472 28.14 39.83 10.35
CA SER A 472 29.08 40.92 10.64
C SER A 472 30.08 40.50 11.70
N GLN A 473 31.35 40.74 11.42
CA GLN A 473 32.50 40.45 12.30
C GLN A 473 32.54 41.32 13.58
N ASP A 474 31.46 41.92 14.01
CA ASP A 474 31.42 42.72 15.23
C ASP A 474 31.32 41.81 16.45
N VAL A 475 32.48 41.56 17.03
CA VAL A 475 32.68 40.78 18.27
C VAL A 475 31.88 41.33 19.47
N SER A 476 31.42 42.58 19.42
CA SER A 476 30.62 43.22 20.46
C SER A 476 29.17 42.70 20.50
N VAL A 477 28.62 42.16 19.40
CA VAL A 477 27.27 41.60 19.31
C VAL A 477 27.22 40.18 19.80
N LEU A 478 28.33 39.40 19.70
CA LEU A 478 28.45 38.02 20.18
C LEU A 478 28.23 37.87 21.69
N LYS A 479 28.47 38.90 22.47
CA LYS A 479 28.31 38.87 23.92
C LYS A 479 26.86 38.95 24.40
N LYS A 480 25.88 39.23 23.51
CA LYS A 480 24.45 39.39 23.82
C LYS A 480 23.54 38.26 23.33
N SER A 481 24.01 37.38 22.40
CA SER A 481 23.15 36.29 21.92
C SER A 481 23.53 34.95 22.57
N LYS A 482 23.01 34.71 23.77
CA LYS A 482 23.12 33.46 24.52
C LYS A 482 22.35 32.27 23.91
N GLU A 483 21.85 32.39 22.66
CA GLU A 483 20.83 31.46 22.11
C GLU A 483 21.18 30.78 20.77
N VAL A 484 22.42 30.91 20.29
CA VAL A 484 22.80 30.29 19.01
C VAL A 484 23.35 28.89 19.25
N LEU A 485 22.65 27.86 18.73
CA LEU A 485 23.14 26.48 18.75
C LEU A 485 24.25 26.29 17.71
N SER A 486 25.29 25.51 18.08
CA SER A 486 26.35 25.08 17.15
C SER A 486 25.82 24.11 16.10
N ASP A 487 26.50 23.99 14.95
CA ASP A 487 26.17 22.98 13.95
C ASP A 487 26.31 21.55 14.50
N GLU A 488 27.22 21.36 15.43
CA GLU A 488 27.39 20.09 16.15
C GLU A 488 26.15 19.76 17.00
N ALA A 489 25.59 20.72 17.71
CA ALA A 489 24.38 20.54 18.48
C ALA A 489 23.17 20.26 17.58
N TRP A 490 23.08 20.92 16.43
CA TRP A 490 22.05 20.62 15.43
C TRP A 490 22.21 19.22 14.84
N PHE A 491 23.43 18.83 14.52
CA PHE A 491 23.72 17.48 13.98
C PHE A 491 23.36 16.39 14.98
N TRP A 492 23.94 16.46 16.21
CA TRP A 492 23.69 15.42 17.23
C TRP A 492 22.24 15.41 17.70
N GLY A 493 21.56 16.55 17.71
CA GLY A 493 20.14 16.63 17.98
C GLY A 493 19.31 15.89 16.91
N ALA A 494 19.54 16.16 15.63
CA ALA A 494 18.86 15.47 14.53
C ALA A 494 19.20 13.98 14.49
N PHE A 495 20.47 13.62 14.65
CA PHE A 495 20.91 12.22 14.72
C PHE A 495 20.21 11.49 15.88
N GLY A 496 20.14 12.10 17.07
CA GLY A 496 19.43 11.57 18.22
C GLY A 496 17.93 11.38 17.95
N PHE A 497 17.30 12.28 17.23
CA PHE A 497 15.90 12.14 16.83
C PHE A 497 15.68 10.86 16.00
N TYR A 498 16.47 10.62 14.95
CA TYR A 498 16.36 9.41 14.14
C TYR A 498 16.76 8.15 14.89
N ALA A 499 17.76 8.22 15.79
CA ALA A 499 18.14 7.13 16.67
C ALA A 499 16.98 6.75 17.63
N CYS A 500 16.29 7.74 18.22
CA CYS A 500 15.13 7.51 19.08
C CYS A 500 13.96 6.89 18.29
N LEU A 501 13.70 7.33 17.06
CA LEU A 501 12.69 6.70 16.21
C LEU A 501 13.06 5.25 15.89
N THR A 502 14.32 4.97 15.57
CA THR A 502 14.82 3.61 15.34
C THR A 502 14.60 2.74 16.58
N LEU A 503 14.87 3.28 17.78
CA LEU A 503 14.58 2.59 19.04
C LEU A 503 13.08 2.31 19.21
N ALA A 504 12.23 3.27 18.89
CA ALA A 504 10.77 3.10 18.97
C ALA A 504 10.29 1.95 18.07
N TYR A 505 10.75 1.88 16.81
CA TYR A 505 10.48 0.74 15.92
C TYR A 505 10.99 -0.58 16.50
N LEU A 506 12.19 -0.58 17.04
CA LEU A 506 12.82 -1.78 17.63
C LEU A 506 12.00 -2.30 18.82
N VAL A 507 11.60 -1.41 19.72
CA VAL A 507 10.79 -1.75 20.92
C VAL A 507 9.39 -2.20 20.52
N ALA A 508 8.77 -1.55 19.52
CA ALA A 508 7.46 -1.93 19.00
C ALA A 508 7.48 -3.25 18.20
N GLY A 509 8.66 -3.80 17.89
CA GLY A 509 8.77 -5.03 17.12
C GLY A 509 8.56 -4.88 15.62
N LEU A 510 8.51 -3.64 15.11
CA LEU A 510 8.19 -3.33 13.72
C LEU A 510 9.39 -3.45 12.79
N GLY A 511 9.16 -3.95 11.58
CA GLY A 511 10.18 -4.15 10.54
C GLY A 511 10.62 -2.86 9.85
N GLY A 512 9.77 -1.82 9.85
CA GLY A 512 10.02 -0.52 9.20
C GLY A 512 11.15 0.31 9.82
N GLY A 513 11.73 -0.13 10.93
CA GLY A 513 12.85 0.58 11.60
C GLY A 513 14.08 0.80 10.73
N PHE A 514 14.24 0.04 9.64
CA PHE A 514 15.32 0.26 8.67
C PHE A 514 15.28 1.65 8.00
N LEU A 515 14.09 2.26 7.89
CA LEU A 515 13.91 3.59 7.30
C LEU A 515 14.68 4.66 8.10
N THR A 516 14.55 4.66 9.42
CA THR A 516 15.23 5.62 10.30
C THR A 516 16.66 5.20 10.64
N PHE A 517 16.94 3.90 10.70
CA PHE A 517 18.27 3.35 10.83
C PHE A 517 19.18 3.79 9.67
N SER A 518 18.72 3.64 8.42
CA SER A 518 19.52 4.05 7.24
C SER A 518 19.81 5.54 7.25
N VAL A 519 18.83 6.39 7.63
CA VAL A 519 19.07 7.83 7.80
C VAL A 519 20.20 8.08 8.80
N SER A 520 20.14 7.46 9.99
CA SER A 520 21.18 7.62 11.02
C SER A 520 22.56 7.17 10.53
N ALA A 521 22.63 6.02 9.85
CA ALA A 521 23.88 5.48 9.34
C ALA A 521 24.54 6.41 8.29
N PHE A 522 23.78 6.89 7.32
CA PHE A 522 24.29 7.80 6.29
C PHE A 522 24.58 9.21 6.84
N MET A 523 23.80 9.69 7.83
CA MET A 523 24.11 10.94 8.54
C MET A 523 25.47 10.86 9.25
N LEU A 524 25.79 9.73 9.90
CA LEU A 524 27.09 9.56 10.56
C LEU A 524 28.25 9.61 9.57
N LEU A 525 28.11 8.92 8.42
CA LEU A 525 29.11 8.98 7.34
C LEU A 525 29.30 10.41 6.82
N ALA A 526 28.19 11.13 6.63
CA ALA A 526 28.20 12.52 6.20
C ALA A 526 28.90 13.44 7.20
N TRP A 527 28.65 13.23 8.50
CA TRP A 527 29.29 13.99 9.57
C TRP A 527 30.80 13.74 9.68
N ILE A 528 31.21 12.48 9.56
CA ILE A 528 32.64 12.12 9.56
C ILE A 528 33.35 12.80 8.39
N SER A 529 32.77 12.73 7.19
CA SER A 529 33.34 13.35 5.98
C SER A 529 33.41 14.89 6.10
N PHE A 530 32.35 15.50 6.61
CA PHE A 530 32.27 16.94 6.86
C PHE A 530 33.33 17.41 7.86
N ASN A 531 33.47 16.72 9.01
CA ASN A 531 34.43 17.08 10.04
C ASN A 531 35.89 16.86 9.58
N ALA A 532 36.16 15.80 8.82
CA ALA A 532 37.48 15.58 8.24
C ALA A 532 37.89 16.73 7.33
N TYR A 533 36.96 17.21 6.48
CA TYR A 533 37.19 18.36 5.61
C TYR A 533 37.43 19.65 6.41
N ILE A 534 36.58 19.97 7.41
CA ILE A 534 36.72 21.17 8.23
C ILE A 534 38.07 21.19 8.97
N LYS A 535 38.52 20.05 9.53
CA LYS A 535 39.81 19.93 10.20
C LYS A 535 40.97 20.16 9.24
N SER A 536 40.87 19.76 7.97
CA SER A 536 41.93 19.88 6.98
C SER A 536 42.06 21.29 6.39
N TYR A 537 40.96 21.98 6.17
CA TYR A 537 40.91 23.24 5.41
C TYR A 537 40.54 24.47 6.25
N HIS A 538 40.17 24.28 7.52
CA HIS A 538 39.79 25.32 8.48
C HIS A 538 38.77 26.37 7.96
N HIS A 539 37.99 26.00 6.92
CA HIS A 539 37.07 26.91 6.26
C HIS A 539 35.70 26.25 6.03
N GLN A 540 34.64 26.91 6.49
CA GLN A 540 33.26 26.51 6.20
C GLN A 540 32.78 27.26 4.94
N SER A 541 32.53 26.50 3.88
CA SER A 541 32.11 27.01 2.58
C SER A 541 30.92 26.24 2.03
N LEU A 542 30.37 26.61 0.91
CA LEU A 542 29.39 25.80 0.17
C LEU A 542 29.96 24.40 -0.15
N TRP A 543 31.25 24.27 -0.40
CA TRP A 543 31.91 23.01 -0.66
C TRP A 543 31.89 22.07 0.55
N SER A 544 32.06 22.56 1.77
CA SER A 544 31.92 21.76 2.96
C SER A 544 30.51 21.19 3.10
N THR A 545 29.51 21.96 2.69
CA THR A 545 28.10 21.52 2.67
C THR A 545 27.86 20.42 1.60
N VAL A 546 28.47 20.56 0.42
CA VAL A 546 28.43 19.50 -0.62
C VAL A 546 29.05 18.20 -0.10
N ILE A 547 30.19 18.27 0.62
CA ILE A 547 30.83 17.09 1.23
C ILE A 547 29.92 16.41 2.26
N TYR A 548 29.08 17.17 2.95
CA TYR A 548 28.06 16.61 3.83
C TYR A 548 26.93 15.94 3.05
N VAL A 549 26.49 16.53 1.93
CA VAL A 549 25.35 16.04 1.14
C VAL A 549 25.67 14.74 0.39
N VAL A 550 26.90 14.64 -0.20
CA VAL A 550 27.27 13.52 -1.08
C VAL A 550 27.08 12.13 -0.41
N PRO A 551 27.55 11.86 0.83
CA PRO A 551 27.31 10.58 1.47
C PRO A 551 25.82 10.29 1.76
N LEU A 552 24.96 11.32 1.83
CA LEU A 552 23.54 11.16 2.04
C LEU A 552 22.77 10.78 0.77
N ILE A 553 23.35 10.96 -0.43
CA ILE A 553 22.67 10.75 -1.72
C ILE A 553 21.99 9.38 -1.80
N PRO A 554 22.62 8.24 -1.45
CA PRO A 554 21.96 6.93 -1.55
C PRO A 554 20.71 6.82 -0.66
N CYS A 555 20.80 7.35 0.56
CA CYS A 555 19.66 7.37 1.49
C CYS A 555 18.54 8.29 1.00
N ILE A 556 18.88 9.49 0.52
CA ILE A 556 17.90 10.45 -0.04
C ILE A 556 17.22 9.85 -1.26
N LEU A 557 17.97 9.23 -2.18
CA LEU A 557 17.41 8.59 -3.37
C LEU A 557 16.42 7.48 -2.99
N TYR A 558 16.77 6.67 -1.98
CA TYR A 558 15.84 5.67 -1.42
C TYR A 558 14.60 6.34 -0.82
N SER A 559 14.77 7.43 -0.07
CA SER A 559 13.65 8.17 0.52
C SER A 559 12.72 8.75 -0.55
N VAL A 560 13.26 9.25 -1.67
CA VAL A 560 12.47 9.72 -2.82
C VAL A 560 11.75 8.56 -3.50
N TYR A 561 12.40 7.39 -3.63
CA TYR A 561 11.80 6.19 -4.21
C TYR A 561 10.61 5.69 -3.37
N PHE A 562 10.85 5.42 -2.09
CA PHE A 562 9.82 4.93 -1.19
C PHE A 562 8.70 5.97 -0.98
N GLY A 563 9.09 7.23 -0.68
CA GLY A 563 8.13 8.31 -0.42
C GLY A 563 7.34 8.70 -1.66
N GLY A 564 7.97 8.72 -2.84
CA GLY A 564 7.31 9.00 -4.12
C GLY A 564 6.27 7.94 -4.45
N PHE A 565 6.62 6.66 -4.32
CA PHE A 565 5.67 5.56 -4.49
C PHE A 565 4.50 5.64 -3.49
N LEU A 566 4.80 5.88 -2.20
CA LEU A 566 3.77 6.01 -1.16
C LEU A 566 2.78 7.14 -1.47
N VAL A 567 3.27 8.32 -1.87
CA VAL A 567 2.41 9.46 -2.19
C VAL A 567 1.56 9.16 -3.43
N GLN A 568 2.13 8.56 -4.49
CA GLN A 568 1.38 8.18 -5.68
C GLN A 568 0.29 7.16 -5.34
N PHE A 569 0.63 6.10 -4.64
CA PHE A 569 -0.33 5.09 -4.18
C PHE A 569 -1.48 5.71 -3.39
N LEU A 570 -1.17 6.60 -2.43
CA LEU A 570 -2.21 7.27 -1.64
C LEU A 570 -3.09 8.17 -2.49
N ILE A 571 -2.52 8.97 -3.40
CA ILE A 571 -3.30 9.82 -4.29
C ILE A 571 -4.30 8.98 -5.09
N GLU A 572 -3.86 7.88 -5.69
CA GLU A 572 -4.71 7.00 -6.49
C GLU A 572 -5.83 6.34 -5.66
N LYS A 573 -5.55 6.02 -4.39
CA LYS A 573 -6.53 5.43 -3.47
C LYS A 573 -7.46 6.44 -2.79
N MET A 574 -7.16 7.74 -2.82
CA MET A 574 -8.04 8.77 -2.21
C MET A 574 -9.43 8.84 -2.85
N GLY A 575 -9.60 8.37 -4.07
CA GLY A 575 -10.90 8.20 -4.68
C GLY A 575 -11.82 7.19 -3.98
N MET A 576 -11.26 6.33 -3.11
CA MET A 576 -11.99 5.32 -2.30
C MET A 576 -12.09 5.71 -0.83
N MET A 577 -11.45 6.80 -0.41
CA MET A 577 -11.32 7.20 0.99
C MET A 577 -11.81 8.62 1.17
N GLY A 578 -12.37 8.92 2.34
CA GLY A 578 -12.81 10.26 2.67
C GLY A 578 -14.32 10.39 2.86
N ALA A 579 -15.07 9.32 2.66
CA ALA A 579 -16.47 9.27 3.02
C ALA A 579 -16.62 9.26 4.55
N ALA A 580 -16.57 10.43 5.15
CA ALA A 580 -16.86 10.63 6.57
C ALA A 580 -18.05 11.59 6.75
N PRO A 581 -18.71 11.58 7.93
CA PRO A 581 -19.83 12.48 8.19
C PRO A 581 -19.45 13.95 7.96
N PRO A 582 -20.33 14.76 7.35
CA PRO A 582 -20.10 16.20 7.28
C PRO A 582 -20.03 16.85 8.67
N PRO A 583 -19.24 17.93 8.80
CA PRO A 583 -18.47 18.58 7.74
C PRO A 583 -17.10 17.93 7.49
N TYR A 584 -16.69 16.93 8.27
CA TYR A 584 -15.33 16.42 8.34
C TYR A 584 -14.88 15.73 7.03
N GLY A 585 -15.75 14.98 6.36
CA GLY A 585 -15.44 14.25 5.13
C GLY A 585 -14.82 15.12 4.04
N PHE A 586 -15.23 16.39 3.95
CA PHE A 586 -14.72 17.33 2.95
C PHE A 586 -13.21 17.64 3.11
N TYR A 587 -12.68 17.55 4.34
CA TYR A 587 -11.29 17.89 4.66
C TYR A 587 -10.32 16.70 4.65
N ILE A 588 -10.84 15.46 4.70
CA ILE A 588 -10.02 14.27 4.97
C ILE A 588 -8.99 14.04 3.88
N ALA A 589 -9.39 13.97 2.62
CA ALA A 589 -8.47 13.60 1.54
C ALA A 589 -7.33 14.60 1.39
N ASP A 590 -7.64 15.91 1.37
CA ASP A 590 -6.64 16.96 1.28
C ASP A 590 -5.73 16.98 2.52
N GLY A 591 -6.30 16.79 3.72
CA GLY A 591 -5.55 16.75 4.97
C GLY A 591 -4.58 15.56 5.05
N VAL A 592 -5.04 14.37 4.66
CA VAL A 592 -4.22 13.15 4.66
C VAL A 592 -3.07 13.26 3.65
N VAL A 593 -3.35 13.66 2.42
CA VAL A 593 -2.30 13.80 1.40
C VAL A 593 -1.29 14.90 1.78
N ALA A 594 -1.78 16.02 2.32
CA ALA A 594 -0.91 17.08 2.84
C ALA A 594 0.00 16.59 3.97
N ALA A 595 -0.56 15.84 4.93
CA ALA A 595 0.19 15.27 6.04
C ALA A 595 1.28 14.29 5.57
N ILE A 596 0.94 13.38 4.66
CA ILE A 596 1.89 12.38 4.13
C ILE A 596 3.00 13.06 3.30
N ILE A 597 2.68 14.04 2.47
CA ILE A 597 3.71 14.82 1.76
C ILE A 597 4.60 15.56 2.78
N GLY A 598 4.02 16.04 3.88
CA GLY A 598 4.77 16.62 4.99
C GLY A 598 5.75 15.63 5.63
N VAL A 599 5.31 14.41 5.94
CA VAL A 599 6.15 13.33 6.47
C VAL A 599 7.28 12.99 5.49
N VAL A 600 6.96 12.78 4.22
CA VAL A 600 7.94 12.44 3.16
C VAL A 600 8.95 13.58 2.98
N THR A 601 8.49 14.83 2.95
CA THR A 601 9.39 15.99 2.87
C THR A 601 10.32 16.07 4.08
N GLY A 602 9.77 15.88 5.29
CA GLY A 602 10.55 15.83 6.53
C GLY A 602 11.60 14.72 6.51
N TRP A 603 11.24 13.54 6.01
CA TRP A 603 12.15 12.41 5.89
C TRP A 603 13.23 12.63 4.81
N CYS A 604 12.87 13.13 3.63
CA CYS A 604 13.82 13.38 2.53
C CYS A 604 14.78 14.53 2.82
N VAL A 605 14.32 15.60 3.48
CA VAL A 605 15.09 16.87 3.64
C VAL A 605 15.59 17.04 5.06
N GLY A 606 14.93 16.45 6.06
CA GLY A 606 15.31 16.57 7.47
C GLY A 606 16.78 16.27 7.77
N PRO A 607 17.37 15.18 7.24
CA PRO A 607 18.78 14.84 7.44
C PRO A 607 19.76 15.91 6.91
N LEU A 608 19.32 16.76 5.97
CA LEU A 608 20.12 17.84 5.42
C LEU A 608 20.15 19.08 6.32
N ILE A 609 19.08 19.32 7.09
CA ILE A 609 18.85 20.56 7.84
C ILE A 609 19.99 20.90 8.82
N PRO A 610 20.61 19.96 9.54
CA PRO A 610 21.67 20.31 10.49
C PRO A 610 22.77 21.17 9.90
N ILE A 611 23.22 20.87 8.71
CA ILE A 611 24.32 21.60 8.03
C ILE A 611 23.79 22.52 6.94
N CYS A 612 22.91 22.03 6.07
CA CYS A 612 22.35 22.81 4.95
C CYS A 612 21.45 23.94 5.41
N GLY A 613 20.83 23.80 6.58
CA GLY A 613 19.99 24.83 7.19
C GLY A 613 20.70 26.17 7.39
N ARG A 614 22.02 26.18 7.51
CA ARG A 614 22.83 27.42 7.53
C ARG A 614 22.59 28.29 6.31
N TRP A 615 22.39 27.68 5.14
CA TRP A 615 22.16 28.39 3.87
C TRP A 615 20.67 28.57 3.57
N LEU A 616 19.84 27.60 3.96
CA LEU A 616 18.43 27.54 3.61
C LEU A 616 17.53 28.28 4.62
N ALA A 617 17.88 28.30 5.91
CA ALA A 617 17.05 28.92 6.96
C ALA A 617 17.21 30.44 6.98
N ARG A 618 16.79 31.09 5.91
CA ARG A 618 16.81 32.53 5.71
C ARG A 618 15.42 33.07 5.49
N SER A 619 15.15 34.26 6.03
CA SER A 619 13.84 34.90 5.88
C SER A 619 13.43 35.11 4.40
N SER A 620 14.39 35.44 3.54
CA SER A 620 14.17 35.59 2.09
C SER A 620 13.70 34.27 1.42
N ILE A 621 14.31 33.15 1.80
CA ILE A 621 13.94 31.81 1.29
C ILE A 621 12.58 31.39 1.82
N ILE A 622 12.32 31.60 3.13
CA ILE A 622 11.02 31.28 3.72
C ILE A 622 9.91 32.10 3.04
N GLN A 623 10.11 33.40 2.85
CA GLN A 623 9.15 34.23 2.13
C GLN A 623 8.93 33.76 0.70
N PHE A 624 9.98 33.38 -0.02
CA PHE A 624 9.90 32.84 -1.39
C PHE A 624 9.07 31.55 -1.41
N LEU A 625 9.35 30.58 -0.52
CA LEU A 625 8.60 29.33 -0.41
C LEU A 625 7.13 29.56 -0.04
N LEU A 626 6.86 30.51 0.87
CA LEU A 626 5.48 30.90 1.21
C LEU A 626 4.74 31.51 0.01
N HIS A 627 5.38 32.36 -0.77
CA HIS A 627 4.76 32.93 -1.97
C HIS A 627 4.45 31.84 -3.02
N ILE A 628 5.37 30.88 -3.22
CA ILE A 628 5.11 29.73 -4.10
C ILE A 628 3.92 28.91 -3.56
N SER A 629 3.87 28.63 -2.26
CA SER A 629 2.78 27.86 -1.63
C SER A 629 1.43 28.56 -1.86
N VAL A 630 1.34 29.86 -1.57
CA VAL A 630 0.11 30.64 -1.75
C VAL A 630 -0.30 30.69 -3.23
N LEU A 631 0.66 30.89 -4.14
CA LEU A 631 0.40 30.89 -5.57
C LEU A 631 -0.10 29.53 -6.06
N ALA A 632 0.53 28.43 -5.64
CA ALA A 632 0.11 27.07 -6.01
C ALA A 632 -1.30 26.75 -5.47
N LEU A 633 -1.60 27.16 -4.24
CA LEU A 633 -2.93 27.00 -3.66
C LEU A 633 -4.00 27.80 -4.42
N ALA A 634 -3.70 29.05 -4.78
CA ALA A 634 -4.60 29.89 -5.55
C ALA A 634 -4.87 29.31 -6.95
N LEU A 635 -3.81 28.88 -7.64
CA LEU A 635 -3.92 28.25 -8.96
C LEU A 635 -4.63 26.91 -8.90
N SER A 636 -4.50 26.15 -7.81
CA SER A 636 -5.13 24.84 -7.67
C SER A 636 -6.65 24.88 -7.82
N SER A 637 -7.28 26.03 -7.49
CA SER A 637 -8.73 26.21 -7.63
C SER A 637 -9.22 26.18 -9.10
N GLN A 638 -8.30 26.35 -10.06
CA GLN A 638 -8.60 26.28 -11.50
C GLN A 638 -8.61 24.84 -12.04
N PHE A 639 -8.13 23.88 -11.28
CA PHE A 639 -8.06 22.48 -11.71
C PHE A 639 -9.29 21.72 -11.23
N PHE A 640 -9.94 21.04 -12.18
CA PHE A 640 -11.02 20.13 -11.85
C PHE A 640 -10.49 18.84 -11.26
N PRO A 641 -11.09 18.30 -10.18
CA PRO A 641 -10.53 17.17 -9.45
C PRO A 641 -10.54 15.83 -10.21
N TYR A 642 -11.38 15.69 -11.22
CA TYR A 642 -11.57 14.42 -11.93
C TYR A 642 -11.27 14.52 -13.41
N SER A 643 -10.97 13.37 -14.03
CA SER A 643 -10.72 13.23 -15.46
C SER A 643 -11.09 11.82 -15.94
N ASN A 644 -10.97 11.55 -17.23
CA ASN A 644 -11.14 10.19 -17.78
C ASN A 644 -10.10 9.18 -17.21
N THR A 645 -8.96 9.67 -16.73
CA THR A 645 -7.91 8.83 -16.13
C THR A 645 -7.98 8.79 -14.61
N ALA A 646 -8.75 9.66 -13.99
CA ALA A 646 -8.98 9.72 -12.55
C ALA A 646 -10.46 10.03 -12.29
N PRO A 647 -11.36 9.07 -12.52
CA PRO A 647 -12.80 9.30 -12.47
C PRO A 647 -13.32 9.48 -11.06
N LYS A 648 -14.43 10.22 -10.92
CA LYS A 648 -15.19 10.25 -9.67
C LYS A 648 -15.84 8.91 -9.44
N ARG A 649 -15.64 8.35 -8.24
CA ARG A 649 -16.29 7.12 -7.82
C ARG A 649 -17.65 7.40 -7.19
N VAL A 650 -18.63 6.64 -7.59
CA VAL A 650 -19.97 6.59 -7.02
C VAL A 650 -20.38 5.13 -6.91
N VAL A 651 -21.16 4.80 -5.90
CA VAL A 651 -21.79 3.49 -5.78
C VAL A 651 -23.27 3.65 -5.94
N PHE A 652 -23.83 2.87 -6.84
CA PHE A 652 -25.25 2.86 -7.14
C PHE A 652 -25.77 1.43 -6.97
N GLN A 653 -26.81 1.28 -6.13
CA GLN A 653 -27.41 -0.02 -5.83
C GLN A 653 -28.92 0.07 -5.92
N HIS A 654 -29.53 -0.91 -6.56
CA HIS A 654 -30.96 -1.11 -6.51
C HIS A 654 -31.28 -2.14 -5.42
N THR A 655 -32.09 -1.76 -4.45
CA THR A 655 -32.50 -2.61 -3.35
C THR A 655 -34.03 -2.88 -3.43
N VAL A 656 -34.39 -4.15 -3.51
CA VAL A 656 -35.79 -4.59 -3.49
C VAL A 656 -36.03 -5.40 -2.22
N VAL A 657 -37.00 -4.99 -1.43
CA VAL A 657 -37.41 -5.71 -0.20
C VAL A 657 -38.76 -6.37 -0.46
N THR A 658 -38.79 -7.68 -0.28
CA THR A 658 -40.03 -8.47 -0.51
C THR A 658 -40.51 -9.12 0.79
N THR A 659 -41.83 -9.27 0.93
CA THR A 659 -42.47 -10.24 1.85
C THR A 659 -43.16 -11.29 1.02
N ASP A 660 -43.09 -12.55 1.46
CA ASP A 660 -43.56 -13.68 0.69
C ASP A 660 -43.10 -13.64 -0.78
N ALA A 661 -42.94 -14.71 -1.44
CA ALA A 661 -42.17 -14.82 -2.69
C ALA A 661 -42.45 -13.81 -3.79
N ASN A 662 -43.52 -12.99 -3.71
CA ASN A 662 -43.93 -12.11 -4.82
C ASN A 662 -44.43 -10.71 -4.42
N ARG A 663 -44.41 -10.32 -3.13
CA ARG A 663 -44.91 -9.00 -2.73
C ARG A 663 -43.76 -8.08 -2.37
N ILE A 664 -43.56 -7.04 -3.19
CA ILE A 664 -42.58 -5.98 -2.91
C ILE A 664 -43.12 -5.08 -1.81
N LEU A 665 -42.31 -4.90 -0.77
CA LEU A 665 -42.55 -3.94 0.32
C LEU A 665 -41.88 -2.59 0.02
N ASP A 666 -40.68 -2.62 -0.53
CA ASP A 666 -39.91 -1.43 -0.84
C ASP A 666 -39.02 -1.71 -2.05
N SER A 667 -38.92 -0.73 -2.94
CA SER A 667 -37.98 -0.73 -4.05
C SER A 667 -37.31 0.64 -4.08
N SER A 668 -36.00 0.66 -3.93
CA SER A 668 -35.27 1.91 -3.81
C SER A 668 -33.90 1.84 -4.47
N TYR A 669 -33.46 2.98 -4.96
CA TYR A 669 -32.05 3.20 -5.33
C TYR A 669 -31.30 3.80 -4.15
N ASP A 670 -30.16 3.24 -3.84
CA ASP A 670 -29.17 3.77 -2.91
C ASP A 670 -27.96 4.29 -3.71
N PHE A 671 -27.67 5.58 -3.55
CA PHE A 671 -26.59 6.26 -4.26
C PHE A 671 -25.62 6.83 -3.24
N SER A 672 -24.37 6.37 -3.28
CA SER A 672 -23.34 6.76 -2.31
C SER A 672 -22.08 7.25 -2.99
N ILE A 673 -21.36 8.08 -2.24
CA ILE A 673 -20.03 8.56 -2.61
C ILE A 673 -18.98 7.92 -1.72
N VAL A 674 -17.77 7.82 -2.26
CA VAL A 674 -16.64 7.17 -1.60
C VAL A 674 -15.56 8.17 -1.21
N ASP A 675 -15.49 9.32 -1.87
CA ASP A 675 -14.48 10.35 -1.66
C ASP A 675 -15.00 11.60 -0.95
N SER A 676 -14.15 12.61 -0.80
CA SER A 676 -14.44 13.83 -0.07
C SER A 676 -15.45 14.78 -0.74
N ASN A 677 -15.67 14.67 -2.07
CA ASN A 677 -16.64 15.53 -2.77
C ASN A 677 -18.05 14.92 -2.75
N SER A 678 -19.01 15.65 -2.23
CA SER A 678 -20.37 15.18 -1.96
C SER A 678 -21.18 14.84 -3.22
N LEU A 679 -22.36 14.20 -3.04
CA LEU A 679 -23.33 13.99 -4.11
C LEU A 679 -23.85 15.31 -4.71
N LEU A 680 -23.92 16.37 -3.91
CA LEU A 680 -24.26 17.71 -4.42
C LEU A 680 -23.25 18.19 -5.46
N PHE A 681 -21.98 17.82 -5.32
CA PHE A 681 -20.98 18.07 -6.36
C PHE A 681 -21.32 17.34 -7.65
N VAL A 682 -21.73 16.06 -7.57
CA VAL A 682 -22.16 15.29 -8.76
C VAL A 682 -23.33 15.98 -9.45
N PHE A 683 -24.37 16.32 -8.72
CA PHE A 683 -25.57 16.97 -9.29
C PHE A 683 -25.27 18.36 -9.83
N LYS A 684 -24.31 19.08 -9.28
CA LYS A 684 -23.87 20.38 -9.80
C LYS A 684 -23.19 20.26 -11.16
N TYR A 685 -22.32 19.26 -11.33
CA TYR A 685 -21.47 19.11 -12.53
C TYR A 685 -22.04 18.11 -13.55
N ALA A 686 -22.99 17.27 -13.16
CA ALA A 686 -23.77 16.36 -14.01
C ALA A 686 -25.26 16.48 -13.67
N PRO A 687 -25.91 17.62 -13.99
CA PRO A 687 -27.30 17.86 -13.63
C PRO A 687 -28.28 16.89 -14.31
N GLU A 688 -27.90 16.29 -15.42
CA GLU A 688 -28.67 15.24 -16.11
C GLU A 688 -28.86 14.02 -15.20
N VAL A 689 -27.88 13.64 -14.40
CA VAL A 689 -27.99 12.54 -13.44
C VAL A 689 -29.10 12.81 -12.42
N ALA A 690 -29.16 14.03 -11.87
CA ALA A 690 -30.17 14.41 -10.92
C ALA A 690 -31.57 14.39 -11.57
N LYS A 691 -31.66 14.80 -12.85
CA LYS A 691 -32.89 14.80 -13.61
C LYS A 691 -33.37 13.38 -13.91
N ASP A 692 -32.49 12.53 -14.38
CA ASP A 692 -32.80 11.13 -14.75
C ASP A 692 -33.21 10.30 -13.54
N LEU A 693 -32.60 10.58 -12.38
CA LEU A 693 -32.97 9.95 -11.13
C LEU A 693 -34.21 10.57 -10.45
N HIS A 694 -34.84 11.58 -11.05
CA HIS A 694 -36.00 12.30 -10.51
C HIS A 694 -35.75 12.80 -9.08
N VAL A 695 -34.54 13.24 -8.78
CA VAL A 695 -34.14 13.77 -7.47
C VAL A 695 -34.87 15.13 -7.27
N GLY A 696 -35.92 15.12 -6.45
CA GLY A 696 -36.61 16.33 -6.03
C GLY A 696 -35.78 17.14 -5.03
N THR A 697 -36.30 18.30 -4.60
CA THR A 697 -35.69 19.16 -3.59
C THR A 697 -35.69 18.52 -2.20
N ASP A 698 -36.51 17.51 -1.96
CA ASP A 698 -36.75 16.87 -0.66
C ASP A 698 -36.04 15.52 -0.51
N PHE A 699 -34.77 15.46 -0.80
CA PHE A 699 -34.01 14.24 -0.54
C PHE A 699 -33.39 14.23 0.88
N SER A 700 -33.46 13.08 1.54
CA SER A 700 -32.83 12.89 2.85
C SER A 700 -31.59 12.02 2.73
N PHE A 701 -30.47 12.50 3.30
CA PHE A 701 -29.29 11.64 3.45
C PHE A 701 -29.47 10.74 4.68
N LYS A 702 -29.33 9.43 4.48
CA LYS A 702 -29.23 8.51 5.60
C LYS A 702 -27.76 8.37 6.00
N THR A 703 -27.47 8.62 7.27
CA THR A 703 -26.15 8.38 7.84
C THR A 703 -26.02 6.89 8.16
N ALA A 704 -24.95 6.26 7.69
CA ALA A 704 -24.67 4.88 8.01
C ALA A 704 -24.45 4.71 9.53
N ASN A 705 -25.26 3.87 10.15
CA ASN A 705 -25.09 3.43 11.52
C ASN A 705 -25.05 1.90 11.50
N MET A 706 -23.89 1.32 11.81
CA MET A 706 -23.65 -0.13 11.73
C MET A 706 -24.60 -0.96 12.61
N SER A 707 -25.23 -0.37 13.62
CA SER A 707 -26.25 -0.99 14.43
C SER A 707 -27.65 -1.02 13.81
N HIS A 708 -27.87 -0.29 12.72
CA HIS A 708 -29.17 -0.25 12.06
C HIS A 708 -29.26 -1.24 10.91
N ARG A 709 -30.32 -2.05 10.90
CA ARG A 709 -30.63 -3.00 9.83
C ARG A 709 -30.61 -2.37 8.44
N GLU A 710 -31.13 -1.15 8.29
CA GLU A 710 -31.19 -0.46 7.02
C GLU A 710 -29.80 -0.11 6.46
N THR A 711 -28.80 0.11 7.32
CA THR A 711 -27.42 0.37 6.88
C THR A 711 -26.78 -0.87 6.28
N TRP A 712 -27.04 -2.06 6.88
CA TRP A 712 -26.56 -3.32 6.34
C TRP A 712 -27.24 -3.74 5.04
N MET A 713 -28.48 -3.30 4.82
CA MET A 713 -29.24 -3.59 3.61
C MET A 713 -28.87 -2.65 2.46
N ALA A 714 -28.45 -1.43 2.76
CA ALA A 714 -27.96 -0.49 1.76
C ALA A 714 -26.52 -0.80 1.41
N LEU A 715 -26.22 -0.88 0.10
CA LEU A 715 -24.85 -1.07 -0.41
C LEU A 715 -24.14 -2.34 0.11
N PHE A 716 -24.92 -3.38 0.44
CA PHE A 716 -24.35 -4.68 0.80
C PHE A 716 -23.48 -5.26 -0.35
N PRO A 717 -22.32 -5.89 -0.09
CA PRO A 717 -21.72 -6.19 1.22
C PRO A 717 -20.83 -5.07 1.78
N VAL A 718 -20.66 -3.96 1.07
CA VAL A 718 -19.67 -2.91 1.40
C VAL A 718 -20.25 -1.71 2.16
N SER A 719 -21.46 -1.84 2.67
CA SER A 719 -22.20 -0.76 3.38
C SER A 719 -21.41 -0.16 4.57
N HIS A 720 -20.54 -0.93 5.21
CA HIS A 720 -19.69 -0.46 6.31
C HIS A 720 -18.59 0.52 5.88
N LEU A 721 -18.28 0.59 4.58
CA LEU A 721 -17.31 1.53 4.04
C LEU A 721 -17.90 2.93 3.77
N PHE A 722 -19.25 3.06 3.81
CA PHE A 722 -19.93 4.30 3.44
C PHE A 722 -20.61 4.94 4.64
N SER A 723 -20.31 6.19 4.88
CA SER A 723 -20.93 6.95 5.96
C SER A 723 -22.29 7.52 5.61
N ARG A 724 -22.63 7.61 4.33
CA ARG A 724 -23.88 8.21 3.82
C ARG A 724 -24.30 7.66 2.49
N SER A 725 -25.59 7.39 2.36
CA SER A 725 -26.24 7.14 1.08
C SER A 725 -27.46 8.06 0.90
N LEU A 726 -27.76 8.38 -0.35
CA LEU A 726 -29.00 9.00 -0.75
C LEU A 726 -29.93 7.90 -1.22
N LYS A 727 -31.08 7.74 -0.52
CA LYS A 727 -32.10 6.76 -0.88
C LYS A 727 -33.27 7.45 -1.55
N PHE A 728 -33.73 6.93 -2.69
CA PHE A 728 -34.93 7.40 -3.39
C PHE A 728 -35.72 6.24 -3.99
N PRO A 729 -37.07 6.40 -4.17
CA PRO A 729 -37.91 5.34 -4.69
C PRO A 729 -37.49 4.91 -6.09
N ALA A 730 -37.50 3.60 -6.36
CA ALA A 730 -37.35 3.05 -7.70
C ALA A 730 -38.71 2.62 -8.26
N SER A 731 -38.89 2.76 -9.57
CA SER A 731 -40.04 2.18 -10.23
C SER A 731 -39.88 0.65 -10.26
N SER A 732 -40.82 -0.05 -9.61
CA SER A 732 -40.68 -1.46 -9.29
C SER A 732 -41.04 -2.44 -10.42
N ASP A 733 -41.63 -1.96 -11.51
CA ASP A 733 -42.38 -2.88 -12.39
C ASP A 733 -41.54 -3.69 -13.38
N ASP A 734 -40.32 -3.25 -13.71
CA ASP A 734 -39.56 -3.89 -14.79
C ASP A 734 -38.63 -5.01 -14.31
N ILE A 735 -38.02 -4.88 -13.12
CA ILE A 735 -37.01 -5.86 -12.62
C ILE A 735 -37.65 -7.16 -12.15
N ILE A 736 -38.87 -7.13 -11.57
CA ILE A 736 -39.54 -8.33 -11.07
C ILE A 736 -39.91 -9.27 -12.21
N LYS A 737 -40.15 -8.76 -13.40
CA LYS A 737 -40.46 -9.56 -14.59
C LYS A 737 -39.27 -10.38 -15.10
N GLU A 738 -38.04 -9.95 -14.77
CA GLU A 738 -36.81 -10.63 -15.17
C GLU A 738 -36.39 -11.73 -14.19
N TYR A 739 -36.77 -11.63 -12.91
CA TYR A 739 -36.42 -12.60 -11.89
C TYR A 739 -37.58 -13.57 -11.62
N ARG A 740 -37.48 -14.80 -12.07
CA ARG A 740 -38.49 -15.85 -11.86
C ARG A 740 -38.59 -16.35 -10.42
N TYR A 741 -37.50 -16.21 -9.64
CA TYR A 741 -37.39 -16.73 -8.28
C TYR A 741 -36.69 -15.72 -7.39
N PHE A 742 -37.27 -15.42 -6.23
CA PHE A 742 -36.65 -14.62 -5.19
C PHE A 742 -36.17 -15.50 -4.03
N PRO A 743 -35.02 -15.18 -3.42
CA PRO A 743 -34.63 -15.85 -2.20
C PRO A 743 -35.72 -15.72 -1.14
N HIS A 744 -36.14 -16.85 -0.57
CA HIS A 744 -37.21 -16.89 0.41
C HIS A 744 -36.71 -17.47 1.74
N LEU A 745 -36.91 -16.72 2.82
CA LEU A 745 -36.58 -17.12 4.16
C LEU A 745 -37.85 -17.58 4.88
N SER A 746 -37.98 -18.88 5.12
CA SER A 746 -39.08 -19.48 5.89
C SER A 746 -38.71 -19.59 7.37
N ASN A 747 -39.61 -19.15 8.23
CA ASN A 747 -39.40 -19.26 9.66
C ASN A 747 -40.25 -20.43 10.19
N TYR A 748 -39.59 -21.53 10.52
CA TYR A 748 -40.26 -22.64 11.24
C TYR A 748 -40.49 -22.27 12.71
N LYS A 749 -41.61 -22.72 13.28
CA LYS A 749 -41.99 -22.42 14.66
C LYS A 749 -40.85 -22.61 15.64
N PRO A 750 -40.55 -21.63 16.45
CA PRO A 750 -39.43 -21.71 17.39
C PRO A 750 -39.68 -22.78 18.43
N HIS A 751 -38.77 -23.76 18.59
CA HIS A 751 -38.76 -24.67 19.70
C HIS A 751 -38.11 -24.01 20.92
N THR A 752 -38.90 -23.83 21.98
CA THR A 752 -38.38 -23.32 23.25
C THR A 752 -37.85 -24.51 24.06
N ILE A 753 -36.55 -24.57 24.32
CA ILE A 753 -35.95 -25.55 25.21
C ILE A 753 -36.01 -24.97 26.62
N SER A 754 -36.99 -25.42 27.41
CA SER A 754 -37.32 -24.84 28.71
C SER A 754 -36.26 -25.06 29.81
N SER A 755 -35.30 -25.95 29.63
CA SER A 755 -34.30 -26.27 30.66
C SER A 755 -33.06 -25.37 30.72
N LYS A 756 -32.82 -24.50 29.73
CA LYS A 756 -31.63 -23.61 29.65
C LYS A 756 -31.90 -22.17 29.26
N GLY A 757 -33.16 -21.74 29.20
CA GLY A 757 -33.48 -20.38 28.73
C GLY A 757 -33.03 -20.05 27.30
N SER A 758 -32.65 -21.05 26.51
CA SER A 758 -32.21 -20.90 25.11
C SER A 758 -33.36 -21.15 24.15
N ARG A 759 -33.44 -20.33 23.12
CA ARG A 759 -34.41 -20.44 22.03
C ARG A 759 -33.70 -20.99 20.80
N LYS A 760 -34.14 -22.10 20.24
CA LYS A 760 -33.65 -22.66 18.97
C LYS A 760 -34.62 -22.28 17.86
N VAL A 761 -34.10 -21.56 16.86
CA VAL A 761 -34.87 -21.14 15.68
C VAL A 761 -34.29 -21.88 14.49
N TYR A 762 -35.15 -22.54 13.72
CA TYR A 762 -34.76 -23.12 12.43
C TYR A 762 -35.21 -22.14 11.34
N LEU A 763 -34.24 -21.73 10.51
CA LEU A 763 -34.46 -20.90 9.36
C LEU A 763 -34.16 -21.72 8.12
N GLU A 764 -35.08 -21.75 7.17
CA GLU A 764 -34.87 -22.34 5.85
C GLU A 764 -34.75 -21.20 4.82
N LEU A 765 -33.60 -21.12 4.17
CA LEU A 765 -33.37 -20.20 3.05
C LEU A 765 -33.54 -20.97 1.75
N SER A 766 -34.59 -20.67 1.02
CA SER A 766 -34.79 -21.15 -0.34
C SER A 766 -34.14 -20.16 -1.30
N LEU A 767 -33.09 -20.56 -1.99
CA LEU A 767 -32.46 -19.81 -3.08
C LEU A 767 -33.06 -20.36 -4.37
N GLY A 768 -33.86 -19.58 -5.05
CA GLY A 768 -34.67 -19.97 -6.19
C GLY A 768 -33.96 -20.72 -7.31
#